data_1d1354d4d9e742dabeeead9328647afd
#
_entry.id   1d1354d4d9e742dabeeead9328647afd
#
_cell.length_a   1.000
_cell.length_b   1.000
_cell.length_c   1.000
_cell.angle_alpha   90.00
_cell.angle_beta   90.00
_cell.angle_gamma   90.00
#
_symmetry.space_group_name_H-M   'P 1'
#
loop_
_entity.id
_entity.type
_entity.pdbx_description
1 polymer ?
#
loop_
_entity_poly.entity_id
_entity_poly.type
_entity_poly.pdbx_seq_one_letter_code
_entity_poly.pdbx_strand_id
1 'polypeptide(L)'
;MRCLAPMLLTVTMAIAPVARAQDDHVYTSDLVTRWGKGVTPDNAWQSYPRPQLQRQQWRNLNGLWDYAITNPAVGRPARMDGQILVPFPVESRLSGVARKLTPEQRLWYRRSFTVPADWAGQGIMLNFGAVDYAAQVMVNGAIVGGHKGGFDAFGFDITDYLKPGANELMVQVADPNSAGTQPRGKQSLAPSGIWYTAVSGIWQTVWIEPVPKLHIADVRATPDIDRGVVEVDVALSNWAGDTDAVRLTASSGGKLVASTILRGNRHATLAIPDAHLWSPDDPFLYDLKAELIDVRDPYAGLVDRDRQAYDARFTVGEARRYAAAQPVGAPRDTVRTYFAMRKISLGPGPVRGQPVLLLNNKPLFHNGTLDQGWWPDGLLTPPSEEAMKSDLLFLKKAGFNMVRKHIKVEPARYYYDADHLGMMIWQDMPSGGGEDQFVAGTSQGQAIFPSTTMADHIHELSRMIGALRGFPSIVMWVVNNEGWGQFDSATLARTVKGLDPSRLVDANSGWMDVAPGTSDVFDIHSYEDKPNVPARHADRAIVLGEYGGVGLPVRGHLWKPGTSLWSYQVAGGDGDYLTRYRRKMAEVIRQAREHGLSAAVYTQTSDVEDEINGLLTYDRAQSKATPEALADIAAPLFRTASTAE
;
A
#
# COMPACT_ATOMS: atom_id res chain seq x y z
N MET A 1 -65.60 -20.33 -63.09
CA MET A 1 -65.62 -19.24 -62.09
C MET A 1 -64.53 -19.52 -61.14
N ARG A 2 -63.40 -18.79 -61.22
CA ARG A 2 -62.28 -18.87 -60.30
C ARG A 2 -62.29 -17.64 -59.39
N CYS A 3 -62.49 -17.85 -58.10
CA CYS A 3 -62.44 -16.81 -57.10
C CYS A 3 -60.93 -16.55 -56.75
N LEU A 4 -60.48 -15.34 -56.97
CA LEU A 4 -59.17 -14.80 -56.45
C LEU A 4 -59.45 -14.25 -55.03
N ALA A 5 -58.72 -14.76 -54.04
CA ALA A 5 -58.60 -14.16 -52.71
C ALA A 5 -57.46 -13.15 -52.67
N PRO A 6 -57.62 -12.01 -52.00
CA PRO A 6 -56.50 -11.05 -51.84
C PRO A 6 -55.62 -11.47 -50.70
N MET A 7 -54.29 -11.46 -50.95
CA MET A 7 -53.21 -11.71 -49.98
C MET A 7 -52.92 -10.39 -49.27
N LEU A 8 -53.23 -10.34 -47.94
CA LEU A 8 -52.86 -9.22 -47.08
C LEU A 8 -51.38 -9.37 -46.65
N LEU A 9 -50.57 -8.40 -47.11
CA LEU A 9 -49.16 -8.29 -46.68
C LEU A 9 -49.13 -7.53 -45.35
N THR A 10 -48.90 -8.24 -44.22
CA THR A 10 -48.62 -7.63 -42.90
C THR A 10 -47.15 -7.24 -42.84
N VAL A 11 -46.87 -5.95 -42.89
CA VAL A 11 -45.52 -5.39 -42.63
C VAL A 11 -45.36 -5.31 -41.10
N THR A 12 -44.63 -6.23 -40.53
CA THR A 12 -44.15 -6.15 -39.13
C THR A 12 -42.96 -5.17 -39.08
N MET A 13 -43.21 -3.95 -38.59
CA MET A 13 -42.14 -3.05 -38.16
C MET A 13 -41.44 -3.64 -36.94
N ALA A 14 -40.22 -4.11 -37.08
CA ALA A 14 -39.35 -4.42 -35.97
C ALA A 14 -38.92 -3.10 -35.30
N ILE A 15 -39.50 -2.81 -34.14
CA ILE A 15 -39.03 -1.73 -33.26
C ILE A 15 -37.69 -2.22 -32.68
N ALA A 16 -36.56 -1.66 -33.18
CA ALA A 16 -35.30 -1.86 -32.57
C ALA A 16 -35.37 -1.35 -31.10
N PRO A 17 -34.84 -2.09 -30.11
CA PRO A 17 -34.81 -1.59 -28.74
C PRO A 17 -33.96 -0.32 -28.74
N VAL A 18 -34.54 0.80 -28.32
CA VAL A 18 -33.81 2.01 -27.97
C VAL A 18 -32.91 1.61 -26.80
N ALA A 19 -31.59 1.50 -27.07
CA ALA A 19 -30.61 1.35 -26.01
C ALA A 19 -30.81 2.52 -25.06
N ARG A 20 -31.35 2.24 -23.85
CA ARG A 20 -31.33 3.23 -22.76
C ARG A 20 -29.87 3.64 -22.61
N ALA A 21 -29.59 4.92 -22.71
CA ALA A 21 -28.29 5.45 -22.31
C ALA A 21 -28.06 4.95 -20.88
N GLN A 22 -27.05 4.12 -20.71
CA GLN A 22 -26.64 3.63 -19.40
C GLN A 22 -26.20 4.85 -18.62
N ASP A 23 -26.78 5.07 -17.44
CA ASP A 23 -26.38 6.15 -16.57
C ASP A 23 -24.94 5.88 -16.12
N ASP A 24 -23.98 6.59 -16.71
CA ASP A 24 -22.54 6.45 -16.49
C ASP A 24 -22.04 7.35 -15.36
N HIS A 25 -22.94 8.09 -14.71
CA HIS A 25 -22.58 8.89 -13.54
C HIS A 25 -22.48 8.05 -12.28
N VAL A 26 -21.42 8.27 -11.52
CA VAL A 26 -21.27 7.74 -10.15
C VAL A 26 -22.14 8.57 -9.22
N TYR A 27 -22.82 7.92 -8.28
CA TYR A 27 -23.41 8.65 -7.18
C TYR A 27 -22.28 9.34 -6.37
N THR A 28 -22.29 10.66 -6.38
CA THR A 28 -21.41 11.46 -5.54
C THR A 28 -22.17 11.95 -4.33
N SER A 29 -21.72 11.56 -3.13
CA SER A 29 -22.27 12.05 -1.88
C SER A 29 -22.13 13.58 -1.77
N ASP A 30 -23.04 14.23 -1.07
CA ASP A 30 -22.88 15.64 -0.66
C ASP A 30 -21.81 15.81 0.42
N LEU A 31 -21.34 14.72 1.01
CA LEU A 31 -20.26 14.71 1.98
C LEU A 31 -18.96 15.15 1.33
N VAL A 32 -18.35 16.17 1.88
CA VAL A 32 -17.00 16.64 1.51
C VAL A 32 -16.23 16.84 2.79
N THR A 33 -15.05 16.21 2.87
CA THR A 33 -14.18 16.40 4.03
C THR A 33 -13.72 17.85 4.16
N ARG A 34 -13.30 18.25 5.35
CA ARG A 34 -12.73 19.59 5.57
C ARG A 34 -11.51 19.86 4.67
N TRP A 35 -10.74 18.83 4.36
CA TRP A 35 -9.56 18.91 3.47
C TRP A 35 -9.95 18.96 2.00
N GLY A 36 -10.94 18.17 1.57
CA GLY A 36 -11.42 18.16 0.19
C GLY A 36 -11.94 19.51 -0.28
N LYS A 37 -12.53 20.31 0.65
CA LYS A 37 -12.95 21.70 0.36
C LYS A 37 -11.82 22.63 -0.06
N GLY A 38 -10.58 22.31 0.34
CA GLY A 38 -9.39 23.10 0.05
C GLY A 38 -8.54 22.58 -1.12
N VAL A 39 -8.91 21.48 -1.74
CA VAL A 39 -8.14 20.90 -2.87
C VAL A 39 -8.28 21.76 -4.12
N THR A 40 -7.15 22.07 -4.73
CA THR A 40 -7.04 22.85 -5.96
C THR A 40 -6.04 22.17 -6.92
N PRO A 41 -6.03 22.53 -8.21
CA PRO A 41 -5.02 22.00 -9.15
C PRO A 41 -3.57 22.25 -8.72
N ASP A 42 -3.32 23.32 -7.97
CA ASP A 42 -1.97 23.74 -7.59
C ASP A 42 -1.47 23.08 -6.30
N ASN A 43 -2.38 22.54 -5.46
CA ASN A 43 -2.02 21.92 -4.18
C ASN A 43 -2.28 20.41 -4.10
N ALA A 44 -2.78 19.78 -5.16
CA ALA A 44 -3.07 18.36 -5.20
C ALA A 44 -1.79 17.53 -5.01
N TRP A 45 -1.63 16.93 -3.82
CA TRP A 45 -0.54 15.98 -3.48
C TRP A 45 0.85 16.51 -3.84
N GLN A 46 1.35 17.52 -3.11
CA GLN A 46 2.64 18.16 -3.39
C GLN A 46 3.85 17.49 -2.72
N SER A 47 3.66 16.55 -1.79
CA SER A 47 4.75 15.85 -1.11
C SER A 47 5.48 14.90 -2.05
N TYR A 48 6.81 14.75 -1.85
CA TYR A 48 7.60 13.76 -2.59
C TYR A 48 7.06 12.35 -2.33
N PRO A 49 6.68 11.60 -3.38
CA PRO A 49 5.85 10.41 -3.21
C PRO A 49 6.62 9.15 -2.78
N ARG A 50 7.96 9.13 -2.85
CA ARG A 50 8.79 7.95 -2.59
C ARG A 50 9.78 8.18 -1.44
N PRO A 51 9.33 8.24 -0.17
CA PRO A 51 10.18 8.62 0.97
C PRO A 51 11.32 7.64 1.25
N GLN A 52 11.21 6.38 0.81
CA GLN A 52 12.26 5.35 0.96
C GLN A 52 13.37 5.44 -0.10
N LEU A 53 13.28 6.36 -1.05
CA LEU A 53 14.32 6.59 -2.06
C LEU A 53 14.27 8.06 -2.52
N GLN A 54 14.47 8.99 -1.57
CA GLN A 54 14.30 10.41 -1.81
C GLN A 54 15.46 11.03 -2.56
N ARG A 55 15.15 11.70 -3.70
CA ARG A 55 16.04 12.59 -4.42
C ARG A 55 15.68 14.05 -4.18
N GLN A 56 16.68 14.92 -4.30
CA GLN A 56 16.47 16.35 -4.07
C GLN A 56 15.73 17.02 -5.24
N GLN A 57 16.04 16.60 -6.46
CA GLN A 57 15.44 17.16 -7.66
C GLN A 57 14.31 16.27 -8.16
N TRP A 58 13.14 16.85 -8.33
CA TRP A 58 11.96 16.20 -8.89
C TRP A 58 10.93 17.25 -9.27
N ARG A 59 9.97 16.88 -10.10
CA ARG A 59 8.86 17.74 -10.49
C ARG A 59 7.55 16.97 -10.45
N ASN A 60 6.61 17.50 -9.69
CA ASN A 60 5.24 17.00 -9.62
C ASN A 60 4.51 17.26 -10.96
N LEU A 61 3.81 16.26 -11.48
CA LEU A 61 2.95 16.37 -12.65
C LEU A 61 1.45 16.24 -12.30
N ASN A 62 1.07 16.25 -11.03
CA ASN A 62 -0.34 16.33 -10.63
C ASN A 62 -0.96 17.67 -11.08
N GLY A 63 -2.28 17.79 -10.93
CA GLY A 63 -3.04 18.97 -11.34
C GLY A 63 -3.99 18.66 -12.48
N LEU A 64 -4.41 19.66 -13.25
CA LEU A 64 -5.35 19.44 -14.34
C LEU A 64 -4.68 18.77 -15.55
N TRP A 65 -5.31 17.69 -16.02
CA TRP A 65 -4.99 17.01 -17.27
C TRP A 65 -6.23 17.01 -18.14
N ASP A 66 -6.07 16.93 -19.47
CA ASP A 66 -7.19 16.64 -20.36
C ASP A 66 -7.51 15.14 -20.28
N TYR A 67 -8.80 14.77 -20.37
CA TYR A 67 -9.22 13.37 -20.40
C TYR A 67 -10.24 13.10 -21.53
N ALA A 68 -10.33 11.83 -21.93
CA ALA A 68 -11.41 11.31 -22.77
C ALA A 68 -11.77 9.88 -22.39
N ILE A 69 -13.05 9.50 -22.50
CA ILE A 69 -13.51 8.12 -22.35
C ILE A 69 -13.97 7.64 -23.72
N THR A 70 -13.36 6.57 -24.24
CA THR A 70 -13.63 6.07 -25.58
C THR A 70 -13.99 4.58 -25.59
N ASN A 71 -14.61 4.12 -26.69
CA ASN A 71 -14.73 2.70 -26.98
C ASN A 71 -13.33 2.14 -27.35
N PRO A 72 -12.99 0.88 -27.00
CA PRO A 72 -11.69 0.26 -27.34
C PRO A 72 -11.32 0.26 -28.82
N ALA A 73 -12.35 0.21 -29.70
CA ALA A 73 -12.13 0.26 -31.16
C ALA A 73 -11.62 1.64 -31.65
N VAL A 74 -11.77 2.67 -30.82
CA VAL A 74 -11.26 4.01 -31.09
C VAL A 74 -9.82 4.05 -30.56
N GLY A 75 -8.85 4.26 -31.42
CA GLY A 75 -7.47 4.49 -31.02
C GLY A 75 -7.32 5.80 -30.24
N ARG A 76 -6.17 6.44 -30.33
CA ARG A 76 -5.95 7.76 -29.72
C ARG A 76 -7.08 8.74 -30.07
N PRO A 77 -7.76 9.35 -29.06
CA PRO A 77 -8.85 10.28 -29.33
C PRO A 77 -8.35 11.54 -30.04
N ALA A 78 -9.08 11.97 -31.07
CA ALA A 78 -8.77 13.22 -31.77
C ALA A 78 -9.18 14.46 -30.94
N ARG A 79 -10.16 14.30 -30.03
CA ARG A 79 -10.67 15.34 -29.14
C ARG A 79 -10.76 14.79 -27.73
N MET A 80 -10.42 15.63 -26.74
CA MET A 80 -10.64 15.34 -25.32
C MET A 80 -12.04 15.77 -24.90
N ASP A 81 -12.60 15.07 -23.91
CA ASP A 81 -13.95 15.33 -23.39
C ASP A 81 -13.98 16.50 -22.39
N GLY A 82 -12.88 16.72 -21.69
CA GLY A 82 -12.76 17.76 -20.68
C GLY A 82 -11.45 17.70 -19.91
N GLN A 83 -11.49 18.20 -18.67
CA GLN A 83 -10.35 18.19 -17.75
C GLN A 83 -10.65 17.32 -16.54
N ILE A 84 -9.62 16.68 -16.00
CA ILE A 84 -9.61 15.84 -14.81
C ILE A 84 -8.50 16.28 -13.86
N LEU A 85 -8.77 16.33 -12.56
CA LEU A 85 -7.77 16.63 -11.55
C LEU A 85 -7.03 15.36 -11.11
N VAL A 86 -5.79 15.20 -11.55
CA VAL A 86 -4.88 14.13 -11.12
C VAL A 86 -4.25 14.51 -9.77
N PRO A 87 -4.16 13.60 -8.76
CA PRO A 87 -4.29 12.15 -8.88
C PRO A 87 -5.64 11.61 -8.36
N PHE A 88 -6.75 12.24 -8.65
CA PHE A 88 -8.05 11.73 -8.21
C PHE A 88 -8.66 10.86 -9.32
N PRO A 89 -9.15 9.63 -8.98
CA PRO A 89 -9.71 8.70 -9.96
C PRO A 89 -10.95 9.28 -10.62
N VAL A 90 -11.23 8.86 -11.85
CA VAL A 90 -12.28 9.44 -12.71
C VAL A 90 -13.68 9.38 -12.09
N GLU A 91 -13.93 8.42 -11.19
CA GLU A 91 -15.20 8.24 -10.47
C GLU A 91 -15.33 9.22 -9.28
N SER A 92 -14.24 9.75 -8.78
CA SER A 92 -14.25 10.59 -7.57
C SER A 92 -14.81 11.99 -7.84
N ARG A 93 -15.39 12.59 -6.82
CA ARG A 93 -15.83 14.00 -6.85
C ARG A 93 -14.67 14.97 -7.08
N LEU A 94 -13.52 14.73 -6.43
CA LEU A 94 -12.35 15.60 -6.54
C LEU A 94 -11.70 15.58 -7.93
N SER A 95 -11.94 14.53 -8.72
CA SER A 95 -11.49 14.51 -10.11
C SER A 95 -12.17 15.59 -10.97
N GLY A 96 -13.37 16.03 -10.58
CA GLY A 96 -14.23 16.93 -11.35
C GLY A 96 -15.01 16.23 -12.47
N VAL A 97 -14.93 14.89 -12.57
CA VAL A 97 -15.57 14.09 -13.64
C VAL A 97 -16.72 13.26 -13.11
N ALA A 98 -16.50 12.44 -12.06
CA ALA A 98 -17.51 11.61 -11.40
C ALA A 98 -18.25 10.64 -12.37
N ARG A 99 -17.50 9.98 -13.26
CA ARG A 99 -18.03 9.02 -14.23
C ARG A 99 -17.47 7.64 -14.02
N LYS A 100 -18.31 6.60 -14.14
CA LYS A 100 -17.87 5.20 -14.14
C LYS A 100 -17.07 4.91 -15.40
N LEU A 101 -15.97 4.19 -15.24
CA LEU A 101 -15.33 3.51 -16.35
C LEU A 101 -15.83 2.07 -16.41
N THR A 102 -16.34 1.63 -17.55
CA THR A 102 -16.76 0.24 -17.75
C THR A 102 -15.65 -0.58 -18.42
N PRO A 103 -15.66 -1.92 -18.28
CA PRO A 103 -14.65 -2.79 -18.92
C PRO A 103 -14.51 -2.60 -20.43
N GLU A 104 -15.60 -2.16 -21.08
CA GLU A 104 -15.68 -1.91 -22.52
C GLU A 104 -15.20 -0.52 -22.91
N GLN A 105 -14.66 0.25 -21.99
CA GLN A 105 -14.18 1.60 -22.23
C GLN A 105 -12.67 1.72 -22.06
N ARG A 106 -12.11 2.83 -22.53
CA ARG A 106 -10.72 3.24 -22.33
C ARG A 106 -10.70 4.68 -21.84
N LEU A 107 -10.01 4.90 -20.73
CA LEU A 107 -9.76 6.23 -20.18
C LEU A 107 -8.42 6.75 -20.72
N TRP A 108 -8.45 7.93 -21.27
CA TRP A 108 -7.27 8.60 -21.80
C TRP A 108 -6.98 9.84 -20.99
N TYR A 109 -5.71 10.05 -20.72
CA TYR A 109 -5.17 11.26 -20.10
C TYR A 109 -4.18 11.91 -21.05
N ARG A 110 -4.14 13.25 -21.03
CA ARG A 110 -3.15 14.03 -21.80
C ARG A 110 -2.66 15.20 -20.95
N ARG A 111 -1.34 15.41 -20.91
CA ARG A 111 -0.70 16.56 -20.27
C ARG A 111 0.50 17.04 -21.06
N SER A 112 0.67 18.36 -21.12
CA SER A 112 1.92 18.97 -21.56
C SER A 112 2.84 19.22 -20.38
N PHE A 113 4.14 18.95 -20.53
CA PHE A 113 5.16 19.20 -19.52
C PHE A 113 6.47 19.66 -20.14
N THR A 114 7.32 20.31 -19.34
CA THR A 114 8.69 20.71 -19.73
C THR A 114 9.68 20.13 -18.75
N VAL A 115 10.83 19.70 -19.24
CA VAL A 115 11.95 19.30 -18.38
C VAL A 115 12.75 20.56 -18.01
N PRO A 116 13.10 20.75 -16.72
CA PRO A 116 13.94 21.87 -16.28
C PRO A 116 15.28 21.92 -17.03
N ALA A 117 15.75 23.10 -17.38
CA ALA A 117 16.98 23.27 -18.16
C ALA A 117 18.25 22.83 -17.41
N ASP A 118 18.23 22.91 -16.08
CA ASP A 118 19.31 22.46 -15.21
C ASP A 118 19.44 20.93 -15.10
N TRP A 119 18.51 20.18 -15.70
CA TRP A 119 18.57 18.72 -15.84
C TRP A 119 19.19 18.26 -17.16
N ALA A 120 19.71 19.19 -17.95
CA ALA A 120 20.33 18.88 -19.24
C ALA A 120 21.47 17.84 -19.10
N GLY A 121 21.46 16.81 -19.95
CA GLY A 121 22.44 15.72 -19.96
C GLY A 121 22.21 14.61 -18.92
N GLN A 122 21.14 14.70 -18.13
CA GLN A 122 20.70 13.62 -17.24
C GLN A 122 19.60 12.77 -17.90
N GLY A 123 19.47 11.52 -17.45
CA GLY A 123 18.30 10.69 -17.72
C GLY A 123 17.07 11.24 -17.01
N ILE A 124 15.89 11.07 -17.57
CA ILE A 124 14.63 11.53 -16.99
C ILE A 124 13.73 10.34 -16.75
N MET A 125 13.47 10.05 -15.46
CA MET A 125 12.52 9.03 -15.06
C MET A 125 11.12 9.65 -14.93
N LEU A 126 10.14 9.06 -15.59
CA LEU A 126 8.71 9.32 -15.40
C LEU A 126 8.15 8.25 -14.49
N ASN A 127 7.52 8.64 -13.40
CA ASN A 127 7.05 7.73 -12.35
C ASN A 127 5.57 7.93 -12.07
N PHE A 128 4.88 6.84 -11.72
CA PHE A 128 3.49 6.78 -11.28
C PHE A 128 3.41 6.06 -9.93
N GLY A 129 2.70 6.64 -8.99
CA GLY A 129 2.47 6.00 -7.68
C GLY A 129 1.52 4.80 -7.79
N ALA A 130 0.43 4.94 -8.55
CA ALA A 130 -0.47 3.85 -8.92
C ALA A 130 -1.43 4.28 -10.03
N VAL A 131 -1.82 3.33 -10.87
CA VAL A 131 -2.84 3.48 -11.92
C VAL A 131 -3.68 2.20 -11.96
N ASP A 132 -4.98 2.29 -11.72
CA ASP A 132 -5.90 1.15 -11.79
C ASP A 132 -6.54 1.06 -13.18
N TYR A 133 -6.38 0.04 -13.98
CA TYR A 133 -5.63 -1.19 -13.72
C TYR A 133 -4.48 -1.37 -14.72
N ALA A 134 -4.74 -1.41 -16.03
CA ALA A 134 -3.74 -1.61 -17.08
C ALA A 134 -3.47 -0.28 -17.82
N ALA A 135 -2.24 0.22 -17.71
CA ALA A 135 -1.82 1.48 -18.28
C ALA A 135 -0.88 1.27 -19.49
N GLN A 136 -1.06 2.08 -20.53
CA GLN A 136 -0.09 2.28 -21.60
C GLN A 136 0.34 3.74 -21.62
N VAL A 137 1.65 3.98 -21.56
CA VAL A 137 2.23 5.33 -21.46
C VAL A 137 2.91 5.71 -22.76
N MET A 138 2.65 6.94 -23.23
CA MET A 138 3.20 7.49 -24.46
C MET A 138 3.80 8.88 -24.20
N VAL A 139 4.98 9.15 -24.76
CA VAL A 139 5.62 10.46 -24.74
C VAL A 139 5.85 10.92 -26.18
N ASN A 140 5.37 12.11 -26.53
CA ASN A 140 5.46 12.69 -27.88
C ASN A 140 4.95 11.75 -29.01
N GLY A 141 3.92 10.94 -28.68
CA GLY A 141 3.31 9.97 -29.59
C GLY A 141 3.98 8.61 -29.66
N ALA A 142 5.16 8.42 -29.08
CA ALA A 142 5.83 7.12 -28.97
C ALA A 142 5.42 6.38 -27.69
N ILE A 143 5.15 5.08 -27.81
CA ILE A 143 4.89 4.22 -26.63
C ILE A 143 6.20 3.99 -25.90
N VAL A 144 6.25 4.39 -24.60
CA VAL A 144 7.43 4.19 -23.75
C VAL A 144 7.32 2.92 -22.91
N GLY A 145 6.10 2.44 -22.64
CA GLY A 145 5.88 1.20 -21.92
C GLY A 145 4.44 1.00 -21.50
N GLY A 146 4.21 -0.10 -20.79
CA GLY A 146 2.94 -0.44 -20.16
C GLY A 146 3.13 -1.02 -18.77
N HIS A 147 2.07 -0.92 -17.97
CA HIS A 147 2.00 -1.49 -16.63
C HIS A 147 0.66 -2.18 -16.41
N LYS A 148 0.65 -3.19 -15.55
CA LYS A 148 -0.53 -3.94 -15.15
C LYS A 148 -0.45 -4.20 -13.64
N GLY A 149 -1.42 -3.70 -12.90
CA GLY A 149 -1.49 -3.71 -11.43
C GLY A 149 -2.09 -2.41 -10.89
N GLY A 150 -3.10 -2.51 -10.00
CA GLY A 150 -3.87 -1.35 -9.53
C GLY A 150 -3.24 -0.62 -8.36
N PHE A 151 -2.28 -1.23 -7.64
CA PHE A 151 -1.85 -0.77 -6.32
C PHE A 151 -0.35 -0.54 -6.19
N ASP A 152 0.43 -0.75 -7.22
CA ASP A 152 1.90 -0.64 -7.16
C ASP A 152 2.46 0.45 -8.06
N ALA A 153 3.59 1.01 -7.63
CA ALA A 153 4.29 2.06 -8.35
C ALA A 153 5.11 1.51 -9.51
N PHE A 154 5.20 2.29 -10.59
CA PHE A 154 6.03 1.98 -11.76
C PHE A 154 6.62 3.23 -12.39
N GLY A 155 7.63 3.05 -13.24
CA GLY A 155 8.28 4.17 -13.93
C GLY A 155 9.00 3.73 -15.19
N PHE A 156 9.28 4.73 -16.03
CA PHE A 156 9.97 4.57 -17.31
C PHE A 156 11.06 5.61 -17.48
N ASP A 157 12.20 5.23 -18.03
CA ASP A 157 13.17 6.17 -18.58
C ASP A 157 12.61 6.74 -19.88
N ILE A 158 12.32 8.04 -19.87
CA ILE A 158 11.74 8.74 -21.02
C ILE A 158 12.76 9.59 -21.79
N THR A 159 14.03 9.51 -21.46
CA THR A 159 15.11 10.37 -21.96
C THR A 159 15.14 10.45 -23.48
N ASP A 160 15.11 9.31 -24.16
CA ASP A 160 15.20 9.22 -25.62
C ASP A 160 13.92 9.66 -26.36
N TYR A 161 12.82 9.85 -25.63
CA TYR A 161 11.54 10.29 -26.19
C TYR A 161 11.29 11.79 -26.05
N LEU A 162 12.18 12.50 -25.32
CA LEU A 162 12.03 13.92 -25.06
C LEU A 162 12.49 14.78 -26.24
N LYS A 163 11.87 15.94 -26.38
CA LYS A 163 12.29 17.01 -27.28
C LYS A 163 12.49 18.33 -26.54
N PRO A 164 13.26 19.27 -27.07
CA PRO A 164 13.39 20.59 -26.47
C PRO A 164 12.02 21.29 -26.30
N GLY A 165 11.81 21.96 -25.20
CA GLY A 165 10.58 22.69 -24.88
C GLY A 165 9.47 21.80 -24.34
N ALA A 166 8.25 22.00 -24.88
CA ALA A 166 7.07 21.29 -24.41
C ALA A 166 7.00 19.85 -24.93
N ASN A 167 6.76 18.89 -24.03
CA ASN A 167 6.56 17.48 -24.32
C ASN A 167 5.11 17.09 -24.00
N GLU A 168 4.56 16.18 -24.78
CA GLU A 168 3.23 15.62 -24.54
C GLU A 168 3.35 14.26 -23.84
N LEU A 169 2.68 14.10 -22.73
CA LEU A 169 2.46 12.82 -22.03
C LEU A 169 1.02 12.39 -22.27
N MET A 170 0.83 11.15 -22.72
CA MET A 170 -0.47 10.51 -22.78
C MET A 170 -0.45 9.18 -22.02
N VAL A 171 -1.55 8.88 -21.34
CA VAL A 171 -1.76 7.60 -20.66
C VAL A 171 -3.11 7.05 -21.10
N GLN A 172 -3.14 5.82 -21.61
CA GLN A 172 -4.36 5.06 -21.83
C GLN A 172 -4.55 4.06 -20.71
N VAL A 173 -5.74 3.96 -20.17
CA VAL A 173 -6.09 3.01 -19.11
C VAL A 173 -7.24 2.13 -19.53
N ALA A 174 -7.11 0.85 -19.24
CA ALA A 174 -8.17 -0.15 -19.31
C ALA A 174 -8.34 -0.77 -17.92
N ASP A 175 -9.58 -0.84 -17.46
CA ASP A 175 -9.87 -1.43 -16.15
C ASP A 175 -11.08 -2.37 -16.27
N PRO A 176 -10.91 -3.68 -16.01
CA PRO A 176 -12.02 -4.62 -15.99
C PRO A 176 -12.90 -4.49 -14.74
N ASN A 177 -12.45 -3.74 -13.72
CA ASN A 177 -13.20 -3.50 -12.49
C ASN A 177 -13.75 -4.80 -11.86
N SER A 178 -14.99 -4.81 -11.40
CA SER A 178 -15.62 -6.01 -10.80
C SER A 178 -15.97 -7.12 -11.81
N ALA A 179 -15.82 -6.89 -13.12
CA ALA A 179 -15.96 -7.93 -14.14
C ALA A 179 -14.71 -8.78 -14.35
N GLY A 180 -13.55 -8.37 -13.80
CA GLY A 180 -12.29 -9.09 -13.91
C GLY A 180 -11.93 -9.92 -12.69
N THR A 181 -10.80 -10.63 -12.78
CA THR A 181 -10.26 -11.48 -11.70
C THR A 181 -9.00 -10.90 -11.05
N GLN A 182 -8.58 -9.71 -11.47
CA GLN A 182 -7.41 -9.01 -10.94
C GLN A 182 -7.58 -8.65 -9.46
N PRO A 183 -6.48 -8.42 -8.73
CA PRO A 183 -6.50 -7.78 -7.42
C PRO A 183 -7.19 -6.41 -7.50
N ARG A 184 -8.33 -6.25 -6.81
CA ARG A 184 -9.12 -5.01 -6.83
C ARG A 184 -9.64 -4.58 -5.46
N GLY A 185 -9.47 -5.43 -4.45
CA GLY A 185 -10.04 -5.18 -3.13
C GLY A 185 -11.58 -5.17 -3.15
N LYS A 186 -12.18 -4.30 -2.37
CA LYS A 186 -13.65 -4.18 -2.25
C LYS A 186 -14.31 -3.30 -3.31
N GLN A 187 -13.68 -3.10 -4.45
CA GLN A 187 -14.21 -2.29 -5.54
C GLN A 187 -15.37 -2.97 -6.26
N SER A 188 -16.47 -2.23 -6.50
CA SER A 188 -17.64 -2.70 -7.23
C SER A 188 -18.24 -1.61 -8.13
N LEU A 189 -18.67 -2.00 -9.35
CA LEU A 189 -19.43 -1.13 -10.25
C LEU A 189 -20.88 -0.91 -9.77
N ALA A 190 -21.32 -1.73 -8.78
CA ALA A 190 -22.63 -1.64 -8.12
C ALA A 190 -22.41 -1.67 -6.60
N PRO A 191 -21.87 -0.59 -6.01
CA PRO A 191 -21.50 -0.56 -4.58
C PRO A 191 -22.74 -0.75 -3.69
N SER A 192 -22.59 -1.60 -2.67
CA SER A 192 -23.61 -1.83 -1.63
C SER A 192 -23.02 -2.63 -0.46
N GLY A 193 -23.50 -2.39 0.77
CA GLY A 193 -23.06 -3.11 1.95
C GLY A 193 -21.57 -2.92 2.20
N ILE A 194 -20.81 -4.01 2.07
CA ILE A 194 -19.34 -4.03 2.28
C ILE A 194 -18.54 -3.86 0.98
N TRP A 195 -19.19 -3.57 -0.15
CA TRP A 195 -18.57 -3.31 -1.44
C TRP A 195 -18.72 -1.83 -1.79
N TYR A 196 -17.66 -1.19 -2.25
CA TYR A 196 -17.58 0.25 -2.41
C TYR A 196 -17.38 0.67 -3.86
N THR A 197 -17.60 1.96 -4.13
CA THR A 197 -17.45 2.53 -5.47
C THR A 197 -16.09 2.17 -6.07
N ALA A 198 -16.13 1.55 -7.26
CA ALA A 198 -14.94 1.21 -8.03
C ALA A 198 -14.17 2.45 -8.44
N VAL A 199 -12.86 2.30 -8.63
CA VAL A 199 -11.91 3.35 -9.03
C VAL A 199 -11.15 2.91 -10.25
N SER A 200 -10.90 3.85 -11.17
CA SER A 200 -10.12 3.59 -12.37
C SER A 200 -9.17 4.75 -12.69
N GLY A 201 -8.06 4.40 -13.34
CA GLY A 201 -7.10 5.39 -13.81
C GLY A 201 -6.06 5.80 -12.78
N ILE A 202 -5.48 6.98 -12.96
CA ILE A 202 -4.42 7.51 -12.10
C ILE A 202 -5.03 7.93 -10.76
N TRP A 203 -4.61 7.27 -9.67
CA TRP A 203 -5.11 7.58 -8.33
C TRP A 203 -4.00 7.89 -7.31
N GLN A 204 -2.72 7.86 -7.73
CA GLN A 204 -1.59 8.35 -6.96
C GLN A 204 -0.71 9.28 -7.81
N THR A 205 0.17 10.02 -7.15
CA THR A 205 1.03 11.05 -7.76
C THR A 205 1.78 10.58 -9.00
N VAL A 206 1.85 11.45 -10.00
CA VAL A 206 2.72 11.34 -11.18
C VAL A 206 3.83 12.36 -11.07
N TRP A 207 5.09 11.96 -11.34
CA TRP A 207 6.24 12.87 -11.25
C TRP A 207 7.36 12.49 -12.19
N ILE A 208 8.23 13.46 -12.47
CA ILE A 208 9.52 13.23 -13.13
C ILE A 208 10.67 13.58 -12.22
N GLU A 209 11.79 12.89 -12.39
CA GLU A 209 13.04 13.17 -11.68
C GLU A 209 14.26 12.92 -12.58
N PRO A 210 15.33 13.76 -12.46
CA PRO A 210 16.57 13.53 -13.17
C PRO A 210 17.39 12.46 -12.47
N VAL A 211 18.03 11.62 -13.26
CA VAL A 211 18.95 10.59 -12.76
C VAL A 211 20.22 10.55 -13.64
N PRO A 212 21.39 10.29 -13.07
CA PRO A 212 22.55 9.96 -13.87
C PRO A 212 22.33 8.65 -14.64
N LYS A 213 23.09 8.43 -15.72
CA LYS A 213 23.01 7.21 -16.53
C LYS A 213 23.18 5.94 -15.69
N LEU A 214 24.13 5.94 -14.75
CA LEU A 214 24.22 4.95 -13.69
C LEU A 214 23.73 5.62 -12.41
N HIS A 215 22.70 5.09 -11.76
CA HIS A 215 22.10 5.66 -10.57
C HIS A 215 21.68 4.57 -9.57
N ILE A 216 21.44 4.97 -8.35
CA ILE A 216 20.93 4.09 -7.29
C ILE A 216 19.44 3.85 -7.56
N ALA A 217 19.09 2.61 -7.87
CA ALA A 217 17.72 2.22 -8.19
C ALA A 217 16.91 1.81 -6.94
N ASP A 218 17.58 1.25 -5.93
CA ASP A 218 16.95 0.83 -4.69
C ASP A 218 17.96 0.75 -3.53
N VAL A 219 17.48 0.99 -2.31
CA VAL A 219 18.24 0.83 -1.06
C VAL A 219 17.33 0.15 -0.03
N ARG A 220 17.76 -1.01 0.47
CA ARG A 220 16.99 -1.80 1.44
C ARG A 220 17.79 -2.01 2.70
N ALA A 221 17.20 -1.63 3.83
CA ALA A 221 17.78 -1.82 5.15
C ALA A 221 16.97 -2.85 5.93
N THR A 222 17.62 -3.92 6.39
CA THR A 222 17.01 -4.99 7.19
C THR A 222 17.70 -5.03 8.55
N PRO A 223 17.02 -4.64 9.64
CA PRO A 223 17.61 -4.62 10.97
C PRO A 223 17.73 -6.03 11.56
N ASP A 224 18.80 -6.26 12.30
CA ASP A 224 19.00 -7.40 13.19
C ASP A 224 19.41 -6.88 14.57
N ILE A 225 18.41 -6.76 15.45
CA ILE A 225 18.64 -6.22 16.80
C ILE A 225 19.41 -7.17 17.71
N ASP A 226 19.32 -8.49 17.43
CA ASP A 226 20.01 -9.50 18.25
C ASP A 226 21.54 -9.45 18.00
N ARG A 227 21.95 -9.05 16.79
CA ARG A 227 23.37 -8.82 16.42
C ARG A 227 23.80 -7.35 16.55
N GLY A 228 22.86 -6.42 16.76
CA GLY A 228 23.15 -4.97 16.77
C GLY A 228 23.62 -4.43 15.42
N VAL A 229 23.06 -4.92 14.32
CA VAL A 229 23.45 -4.52 12.97
C VAL A 229 22.23 -4.20 12.09
N VAL A 230 22.48 -3.47 11.00
CA VAL A 230 21.56 -3.37 9.88
C VAL A 230 22.23 -3.89 8.62
N GLU A 231 21.58 -4.83 7.94
CA GLU A 231 22.00 -5.32 6.63
C GLU A 231 21.42 -4.39 5.56
N VAL A 232 22.26 -3.88 4.66
CA VAL A 232 21.86 -2.93 3.63
C VAL A 232 22.21 -3.48 2.25
N ASP A 233 21.18 -3.65 1.42
CA ASP A 233 21.32 -3.99 0.01
C ASP A 233 21.10 -2.76 -0.86
N VAL A 234 21.97 -2.55 -1.86
CA VAL A 234 21.86 -1.45 -2.83
C VAL A 234 21.75 -2.01 -4.24
N ALA A 235 20.71 -1.61 -4.96
CA ALA A 235 20.59 -1.88 -6.39
C ALA A 235 20.98 -0.64 -7.20
N LEU A 236 21.76 -0.84 -8.26
CA LEU A 236 22.04 0.19 -9.27
C LEU A 236 21.23 -0.10 -10.54
N SER A 237 20.94 0.93 -11.31
CA SER A 237 20.17 0.84 -12.55
C SER A 237 20.85 0.01 -13.65
N ASN A 238 22.17 -0.17 -13.56
CA ASN A 238 22.97 -0.91 -14.55
C ASN A 238 24.24 -1.48 -13.89
N TRP A 239 25.07 -2.17 -14.67
CA TRP A 239 26.36 -2.67 -14.23
C TRP A 239 27.30 -1.54 -13.86
N ALA A 240 27.96 -1.69 -12.70
CA ALA A 240 28.99 -0.77 -12.22
C ALA A 240 30.35 -1.12 -12.85
N GLY A 241 31.13 -0.09 -13.16
CA GLY A 241 32.53 -0.24 -13.54
C GLY A 241 33.46 -0.41 -12.33
N ASP A 242 34.74 -0.66 -12.58
CA ASP A 242 35.75 -0.89 -11.52
C ASP A 242 35.99 0.33 -10.61
N THR A 243 35.66 1.52 -11.12
CA THR A 243 35.77 2.78 -10.36
C THR A 243 34.50 3.20 -9.66
N ASP A 244 33.39 2.48 -9.89
CA ASP A 244 32.10 2.78 -9.27
C ASP A 244 32.00 2.17 -7.86
N ALA A 245 31.57 2.97 -6.91
CA ALA A 245 31.33 2.52 -5.55
C ALA A 245 30.12 3.21 -4.94
N VAL A 246 29.54 2.62 -3.90
CA VAL A 246 28.45 3.23 -3.13
C VAL A 246 28.95 3.48 -1.71
N ARG A 247 28.88 4.73 -1.27
CA ARG A 247 29.09 5.09 0.13
C ARG A 247 27.76 5.08 0.85
N LEU A 248 27.67 4.29 1.92
CA LEU A 248 26.55 4.27 2.85
C LEU A 248 26.93 5.04 4.12
N THR A 249 26.00 5.86 4.61
CA THR A 249 26.17 6.63 5.84
C THR A 249 24.89 6.56 6.65
N ALA A 250 24.93 5.88 7.79
CA ALA A 250 23.88 5.89 8.79
C ALA A 250 24.14 6.99 9.82
N SER A 251 23.12 7.77 10.16
CA SER A 251 23.21 8.86 11.14
C SER A 251 21.94 8.95 12.00
N SER A 252 22.08 9.62 13.14
CA SER A 252 20.99 9.89 14.08
C SER A 252 21.11 11.34 14.54
N GLY A 253 20.05 12.14 14.31
CA GLY A 253 20.07 13.56 14.65
C GLY A 253 21.27 14.31 14.05
N GLY A 254 21.68 13.95 12.83
CA GLY A 254 22.84 14.50 12.13
C GLY A 254 24.21 13.97 12.59
N LYS A 255 24.28 13.12 13.62
CA LYS A 255 25.53 12.50 14.10
C LYS A 255 25.78 11.19 13.36
N LEU A 256 27.01 10.98 12.90
CA LEU A 256 27.44 9.73 12.27
C LEU A 256 27.32 8.56 13.25
N VAL A 257 26.65 7.50 12.83
CA VAL A 257 26.55 6.21 13.55
C VAL A 257 27.46 5.18 12.91
N ALA A 258 27.32 4.98 11.59
CA ALA A 258 28.15 4.03 10.84
C ALA A 258 28.33 4.50 9.39
N SER A 259 29.43 4.11 8.75
CA SER A 259 29.65 4.37 7.33
C SER A 259 30.52 3.28 6.72
N THR A 260 30.25 2.97 5.44
CA THR A 260 31.07 2.04 4.65
C THR A 260 31.04 2.43 3.17
N ILE A 261 32.00 1.90 2.42
CA ILE A 261 32.07 2.03 0.96
C ILE A 261 32.04 0.64 0.34
N LEU A 262 31.08 0.42 -0.56
CA LEU A 262 30.85 -0.83 -1.27
C LEU A 262 31.43 -0.74 -2.68
N ARG A 263 32.23 -1.72 -3.07
CA ARG A 263 32.72 -1.95 -4.43
C ARG A 263 32.23 -3.31 -4.91
N GLY A 264 31.72 -3.42 -6.14
CA GLY A 264 31.32 -4.69 -6.75
C GLY A 264 30.19 -5.41 -6.02
N ASN A 265 30.41 -5.82 -4.76
CA ASN A 265 29.36 -6.31 -3.86
C ASN A 265 28.55 -5.13 -3.34
N ARG A 266 27.22 -5.23 -3.44
CA ARG A 266 26.28 -4.17 -3.08
C ARG A 266 25.53 -4.47 -1.78
N HIS A 267 26.06 -5.34 -0.96
CA HIS A 267 25.57 -5.71 0.36
C HIS A 267 26.54 -5.24 1.43
N ALA A 268 26.03 -4.65 2.49
CA ALA A 268 26.82 -4.24 3.66
C ALA A 268 26.12 -4.59 4.95
N THR A 269 26.91 -4.97 5.95
CA THR A 269 26.52 -5.01 7.35
C THR A 269 27.05 -3.77 8.05
N LEU A 270 26.16 -2.91 8.56
CA LEU A 270 26.52 -1.74 9.37
C LEU A 270 26.27 -2.04 10.85
N ALA A 271 27.29 -1.89 11.68
CA ALA A 271 27.14 -1.98 13.13
C ALA A 271 26.39 -0.76 13.67
N ILE A 272 25.36 -0.99 14.48
CA ILE A 272 24.58 0.04 15.18
C ILE A 272 24.74 -0.23 16.68
N PRO A 273 25.85 0.22 17.29
CA PRO A 273 26.10 -0.02 18.69
C PRO A 273 25.04 0.70 19.56
N ASP A 274 24.64 0.05 20.64
CA ASP A 274 23.63 0.58 21.58
C ASP A 274 22.36 1.06 20.86
N ALA A 275 21.85 0.25 19.92
CA ALA A 275 20.76 0.60 19.03
C ALA A 275 19.53 1.08 19.79
N HIS A 276 19.07 2.30 19.46
CA HIS A 276 17.78 2.81 19.90
C HIS A 276 16.67 2.11 19.12
N LEU A 277 15.85 1.34 19.81
CA LEU A 277 14.85 0.48 19.19
C LEU A 277 13.56 1.25 18.92
N TRP A 278 13.01 1.06 17.73
CA TRP A 278 11.70 1.59 17.37
C TRP A 278 10.57 0.84 18.09
N SER A 279 9.60 1.58 18.61
CA SER A 279 8.36 1.04 19.17
C SER A 279 7.19 2.00 18.94
N PRO A 280 5.94 1.57 19.18
CA PRO A 280 4.80 2.49 19.14
C PRO A 280 4.95 3.72 20.05
N ASP A 281 5.58 3.58 21.20
CA ASP A 281 5.75 4.68 22.18
C ASP A 281 7.01 5.50 21.93
N ASP A 282 7.98 4.96 21.18
CA ASP A 282 9.25 5.60 20.86
C ASP A 282 9.63 5.25 19.40
N PRO A 283 9.05 5.94 18.40
CA PRO A 283 9.23 5.61 16.99
C PRO A 283 10.55 6.15 16.43
N PHE A 284 11.66 5.71 17.00
CA PHE A 284 12.99 6.19 16.65
C PHE A 284 13.45 5.68 15.28
N LEU A 285 13.89 6.59 14.42
CA LEU A 285 14.39 6.30 13.07
C LEU A 285 15.82 6.79 12.89
N TYR A 286 16.61 6.01 12.17
CA TYR A 286 17.94 6.36 11.72
C TYR A 286 17.87 6.84 10.28
N ASP A 287 18.56 7.95 9.95
CA ASP A 287 18.78 8.37 8.58
C ASP A 287 19.78 7.45 7.89
N LEU A 288 19.52 7.10 6.63
CA LEU A 288 20.46 6.39 5.77
C LEU A 288 20.63 7.14 4.46
N LYS A 289 21.87 7.51 4.16
CA LYS A 289 22.26 8.14 2.90
C LYS A 289 23.10 7.17 2.10
N ALA A 290 22.73 6.98 0.82
CA ALA A 290 23.53 6.24 -0.16
C ALA A 290 23.99 7.18 -1.26
N GLU A 291 25.28 7.17 -1.56
CA GLU A 291 25.93 8.03 -2.53
C GLU A 291 26.71 7.19 -3.53
N LEU A 292 26.38 7.30 -4.81
CA LEU A 292 27.18 6.72 -5.89
C LEU A 292 28.40 7.63 -6.12
N ILE A 293 29.58 7.11 -5.89
CA ILE A 293 30.85 7.83 -5.94
C ILE A 293 31.82 7.16 -6.88
N ASP A 294 32.73 7.93 -7.44
CA ASP A 294 33.94 7.39 -8.05
C ASP A 294 35.01 7.11 -6.99
N VAL A 295 35.70 6.01 -7.16
CA VAL A 295 36.84 5.67 -6.33
C VAL A 295 38.05 5.48 -7.21
N ARG A 296 39.27 5.77 -6.66
CA ARG A 296 40.49 5.60 -7.43
C ARG A 296 40.61 4.14 -7.90
N ASP A 297 40.90 3.95 -9.19
CA ASP A 297 41.25 2.64 -9.72
C ASP A 297 42.53 2.14 -8.97
N PRO A 298 42.45 1.02 -8.24
CA PRO A 298 43.59 0.49 -7.52
C PRO A 298 44.75 0.07 -8.43
N TYR A 299 44.49 -0.06 -9.73
CA TYR A 299 45.42 -0.45 -10.76
C TYR A 299 45.87 0.73 -11.63
N ALA A 300 45.39 1.95 -11.36
CA ALA A 300 45.75 3.13 -12.14
C ALA A 300 47.28 3.33 -12.20
N GLY A 301 47.80 3.40 -13.40
CA GLY A 301 49.22 3.56 -13.63
C GLY A 301 50.08 2.29 -13.65
N LEU A 302 49.46 1.10 -13.37
CA LEU A 302 50.13 -0.18 -13.59
C LEU A 302 49.97 -0.63 -15.04
N VAL A 303 51.05 -1.09 -15.65
CA VAL A 303 50.99 -1.82 -16.92
C VAL A 303 50.57 -3.27 -16.64
N ASP A 304 50.01 -3.96 -17.64
CA ASP A 304 49.44 -5.32 -17.46
C ASP A 304 50.37 -6.31 -16.78
N ARG A 305 51.66 -6.22 -17.04
CA ARG A 305 52.69 -7.05 -16.39
C ARG A 305 52.83 -6.78 -14.89
N ASP A 306 52.64 -5.53 -14.46
CA ASP A 306 52.75 -5.13 -13.08
C ASP A 306 51.46 -5.36 -12.30
N ARG A 307 50.30 -5.36 -12.98
CA ARG A 307 48.99 -5.75 -12.38
C ARG A 307 49.03 -7.17 -11.82
N GLN A 308 49.53 -8.16 -12.57
CA GLN A 308 49.63 -9.54 -12.08
C GLN A 308 50.61 -9.64 -10.88
N ALA A 309 51.70 -8.90 -10.90
CA ALA A 309 52.68 -8.83 -9.79
C ALA A 309 52.10 -8.11 -8.56
N TYR A 310 51.26 -7.10 -8.76
CA TYR A 310 50.57 -6.36 -7.71
C TYR A 310 49.52 -7.25 -7.01
N ASP A 311 48.66 -7.91 -7.78
CA ASP A 311 47.63 -8.81 -7.25
C ASP A 311 48.20 -10.00 -6.45
N ALA A 312 49.42 -10.48 -6.82
CA ALA A 312 50.12 -11.55 -6.09
C ALA A 312 50.70 -11.09 -4.75
N ARG A 313 50.94 -9.77 -4.57
CA ARG A 313 51.57 -9.20 -3.36
C ARG A 313 50.58 -8.70 -2.32
N PHE A 314 49.35 -8.40 -2.72
CA PHE A 314 48.32 -7.88 -1.82
C PHE A 314 47.24 -8.93 -1.60
N THR A 315 46.92 -9.18 -0.34
CA THR A 315 45.73 -9.95 -0.05
C THR A 315 44.49 -9.20 -0.53
N VAL A 316 43.44 -9.93 -0.92
CA VAL A 316 42.15 -9.33 -1.32
C VAL A 316 41.63 -8.34 -0.26
N GLY A 317 41.98 -8.54 1.01
CA GLY A 317 41.62 -7.64 2.12
C GLY A 317 42.39 -6.32 2.10
N GLU A 318 43.65 -6.33 1.71
CA GLU A 318 44.49 -5.11 1.61
C GLU A 318 44.12 -4.28 0.39
N ALA A 319 43.93 -4.91 -0.76
CA ALA A 319 43.41 -4.24 -1.95
C ALA A 319 42.05 -3.59 -1.69
N ARG A 320 41.12 -4.27 -0.97
CA ARG A 320 39.84 -3.70 -0.56
C ARG A 320 39.99 -2.51 0.40
N ARG A 321 40.90 -2.54 1.39
CA ARG A 321 41.15 -1.41 2.30
C ARG A 321 41.73 -0.22 1.57
N TYR A 322 42.69 -0.44 0.67
CA TYR A 322 43.29 0.63 -0.12
C TYR A 322 42.26 1.26 -1.08
N ALA A 323 41.43 0.47 -1.72
CA ALA A 323 40.40 0.92 -2.62
C ALA A 323 39.24 1.67 -1.90
N ALA A 324 38.91 1.27 -0.66
CA ALA A 324 37.87 1.92 0.14
C ALA A 324 38.29 3.31 0.66
N ALA A 325 39.59 3.59 0.72
CA ALA A 325 40.13 4.74 1.44
C ALA A 325 40.11 6.07 0.67
N GLN A 326 39.83 6.11 -0.65
CA GLN A 326 39.97 7.33 -1.44
C GLN A 326 38.87 7.57 -2.47
N PRO A 327 37.69 8.09 -2.03
CA PRO A 327 36.70 8.62 -2.98
C PRO A 327 37.28 9.81 -3.77
N VAL A 328 36.96 9.87 -5.07
CA VAL A 328 37.40 10.92 -5.98
C VAL A 328 36.21 11.73 -6.45
N GLY A 329 36.21 13.03 -6.19
CA GLY A 329 35.17 13.94 -6.67
C GLY A 329 33.90 13.95 -5.82
N ALA A 330 32.87 14.65 -6.33
CA ALA A 330 31.55 14.72 -5.74
C ALA A 330 30.72 13.46 -6.08
N PRO A 331 29.73 13.10 -5.26
CA PRO A 331 28.80 12.03 -5.59
C PRO A 331 28.07 12.31 -6.92
N ARG A 332 27.93 11.27 -7.75
CA ARG A 332 27.19 11.36 -9.02
C ARG A 332 25.68 11.18 -8.84
N ASP A 333 25.28 10.37 -7.86
CA ASP A 333 23.88 10.23 -7.41
C ASP A 333 23.84 10.19 -5.89
N THR A 334 22.78 10.71 -5.31
CA THR A 334 22.54 10.70 -3.87
C THR A 334 21.09 10.42 -3.61
N VAL A 335 20.82 9.38 -2.85
CA VAL A 335 19.49 9.07 -2.33
C VAL A 335 19.49 9.07 -0.81
N ARG A 336 18.39 9.49 -0.24
CA ARG A 336 18.13 9.47 1.20
C ARG A 336 16.99 8.53 1.49
N THR A 337 17.17 7.75 2.55
CA THR A 337 16.16 6.87 3.12
C THR A 337 16.35 6.84 4.62
N TYR A 338 15.64 5.96 5.30
CA TYR A 338 15.72 5.76 6.75
C TYR A 338 15.47 4.29 7.08
N PHE A 339 15.78 3.91 8.31
CA PHE A 339 15.45 2.59 8.85
C PHE A 339 15.21 2.68 10.35
N ALA A 340 14.60 1.64 10.89
CA ALA A 340 14.47 1.47 12.34
C ALA A 340 15.15 0.18 12.79
N MET A 341 15.72 0.20 13.97
CA MET A 341 16.17 -1.02 14.65
C MET A 341 14.96 -1.61 15.39
N ARG A 342 14.38 -2.68 14.86
CA ARG A 342 13.23 -3.37 15.46
C ARG A 342 13.17 -4.83 15.00
N LYS A 343 12.50 -5.68 15.80
CA LYS A 343 12.22 -7.08 15.49
C LYS A 343 10.79 -7.42 15.86
N ILE A 344 10.08 -8.09 14.95
CA ILE A 344 8.79 -8.73 15.22
C ILE A 344 8.99 -10.24 15.19
N SER A 345 8.41 -10.95 16.14
CA SER A 345 8.57 -12.40 16.25
C SER A 345 7.45 -13.02 17.09
N LEU A 346 7.43 -14.33 17.17
CA LEU A 346 6.65 -15.07 18.16
C LEU A 346 7.54 -15.51 19.31
N GLY A 347 6.94 -15.63 20.48
CA GLY A 347 7.62 -16.16 21.65
C GLY A 347 6.67 -16.48 22.81
N PRO A 348 7.22 -16.92 23.95
CA PRO A 348 6.40 -17.28 25.11
C PRO A 348 5.65 -16.06 25.64
N GLY A 349 4.36 -16.26 25.93
CA GLY A 349 3.48 -15.29 26.54
C GLY A 349 3.21 -15.58 28.03
N PRO A 350 2.35 -14.76 28.67
CA PRO A 350 1.97 -14.94 30.06
C PRO A 350 1.16 -16.24 30.30
N VAL A 351 0.42 -16.69 29.30
CA VAL A 351 -0.32 -17.95 29.34
C VAL A 351 0.61 -19.09 28.94
N ARG A 352 0.91 -19.99 29.86
CA ARG A 352 1.90 -21.05 29.66
C ARG A 352 1.58 -21.90 28.42
N GLY A 353 2.55 -21.96 27.50
CA GLY A 353 2.49 -22.75 26.27
C GLY A 353 1.62 -22.14 25.17
N GLN A 354 1.19 -20.87 25.29
CA GLN A 354 0.58 -20.11 24.23
C GLN A 354 1.59 -19.10 23.69
N PRO A 355 2.01 -19.18 22.42
CA PRO A 355 2.83 -18.17 21.79
C PRO A 355 2.07 -16.84 21.66
N VAL A 356 2.80 -15.74 21.79
CA VAL A 356 2.27 -14.39 21.61
C VAL A 356 3.16 -13.58 20.66
N LEU A 357 2.64 -12.46 20.18
CA LEU A 357 3.37 -11.49 19.38
C LEU A 357 4.40 -10.77 20.24
N LEU A 358 5.65 -10.71 19.76
CA LEU A 358 6.74 -9.99 20.42
C LEU A 358 7.21 -8.84 19.53
N LEU A 359 7.35 -7.65 20.08
CA LEU A 359 8.12 -6.57 19.51
C LEU A 359 9.42 -6.41 20.31
N ASN A 360 10.57 -6.41 19.63
CA ASN A 360 11.89 -6.28 20.26
C ASN A 360 12.11 -7.30 21.39
N ASN A 361 11.71 -8.56 21.14
CA ASN A 361 11.79 -9.69 22.06
C ASN A 361 10.91 -9.54 23.33
N LYS A 362 9.94 -8.60 23.36
CA LYS A 362 9.02 -8.39 24.47
C LYS A 362 7.57 -8.57 24.02
N PRO A 363 6.71 -9.23 24.80
CA PRO A 363 5.29 -9.31 24.50
C PRO A 363 4.66 -7.93 24.32
N LEU A 364 3.92 -7.76 23.21
CA LEU A 364 3.15 -6.55 22.95
C LEU A 364 1.80 -6.94 22.34
N PHE A 365 0.71 -6.50 22.97
CA PHE A 365 -0.62 -6.68 22.43
C PHE A 365 -0.84 -5.71 21.26
N HIS A 366 -1.26 -6.22 20.10
CA HIS A 366 -1.62 -5.38 18.97
C HIS A 366 -3.10 -5.00 19.07
N ASN A 367 -3.38 -3.79 19.55
CA ASN A 367 -4.70 -3.19 19.59
C ASN A 367 -4.92 -2.34 18.36
N GLY A 368 -5.70 -2.83 17.40
CA GLY A 368 -5.82 -2.21 16.09
C GLY A 368 -7.23 -1.93 15.63
N THR A 369 -7.32 -1.24 14.49
CA THR A 369 -8.53 -1.06 13.71
C THR A 369 -8.34 -1.55 12.29
N LEU A 370 -9.45 -2.02 11.69
CA LEU A 370 -9.55 -2.27 10.26
C LEU A 370 -9.65 -0.93 9.52
N ASP A 371 -8.84 -0.69 8.50
CA ASP A 371 -8.86 0.54 7.72
C ASP A 371 -9.02 0.26 6.23
N GLN A 372 -10.19 0.61 5.69
CA GLN A 372 -10.53 0.45 4.28
C GLN A 372 -9.88 1.53 3.39
N GLY A 373 -9.61 2.72 3.95
CA GLY A 373 -8.94 3.82 3.25
C GLY A 373 -9.77 4.49 2.15
N TRP A 374 -11.11 4.44 2.20
CA TRP A 374 -12.00 5.20 1.31
C TRP A 374 -12.33 6.58 1.85
N TRP A 375 -12.51 7.53 0.93
CA TRP A 375 -12.83 8.92 1.21
C TRP A 375 -14.06 9.37 0.41
N PRO A 376 -15.00 10.13 0.97
CA PRO A 376 -16.25 10.49 0.28
C PRO A 376 -16.02 11.35 -0.96
N ASP A 377 -14.93 12.10 -0.98
CA ASP A 377 -14.58 13.06 -2.02
C ASP A 377 -13.50 12.58 -2.99
N GLY A 378 -12.60 11.71 -2.54
CA GLY A 378 -11.47 11.20 -3.34
C GLY A 378 -11.46 9.70 -3.58
N LEU A 379 -12.39 8.95 -3.02
CA LEU A 379 -12.46 7.47 -3.05
C LEU A 379 -11.16 6.84 -2.52
N LEU A 380 -10.38 6.12 -3.32
CA LEU A 380 -9.10 5.55 -2.89
C LEU A 380 -8.02 6.62 -2.61
N THR A 381 -8.16 7.81 -3.21
CA THR A 381 -7.18 8.90 -3.01
C THR A 381 -7.61 9.80 -1.88
N PRO A 382 -6.88 9.84 -0.74
CA PRO A 382 -7.15 10.82 0.29
C PRO A 382 -7.05 12.25 -0.26
N PRO A 383 -7.85 13.21 0.23
CA PRO A 383 -7.81 14.60 -0.26
C PRO A 383 -6.43 15.26 -0.13
N SER A 384 -5.67 14.88 0.88
CA SER A 384 -4.29 15.34 1.13
C SER A 384 -3.53 14.36 2.02
N GLU A 385 -2.22 14.49 2.12
CA GLU A 385 -1.40 13.77 3.09
C GLU A 385 -1.83 14.06 4.53
N GLU A 386 -2.19 15.32 4.84
CA GLU A 386 -2.68 15.71 6.16
C GLU A 386 -4.00 14.99 6.51
N ALA A 387 -4.92 14.84 5.54
CA ALA A 387 -6.15 14.08 5.73
C ALA A 387 -5.84 12.63 6.09
N MET A 388 -4.99 11.97 5.32
CA MET A 388 -4.56 10.60 5.53
C MET A 388 -3.90 10.40 6.90
N LYS A 389 -2.99 11.30 7.26
CA LYS A 389 -2.32 11.31 8.57
C LYS A 389 -3.27 11.52 9.75
N SER A 390 -4.37 12.24 9.54
CA SER A 390 -5.33 12.53 10.62
C SER A 390 -6.01 11.29 11.18
N ASP A 391 -6.24 10.25 10.35
CA ASP A 391 -6.79 8.98 10.81
C ASP A 391 -5.80 8.27 11.75
N LEU A 392 -4.50 8.24 11.40
CA LEU A 392 -3.44 7.68 12.25
C LEU A 392 -3.31 8.44 13.59
N LEU A 393 -3.37 9.76 13.55
CA LEU A 393 -3.32 10.60 14.76
C LEU A 393 -4.53 10.38 15.67
N PHE A 394 -5.73 10.26 15.08
CA PHE A 394 -6.94 9.92 15.84
C PHE A 394 -6.79 8.56 16.53
N LEU A 395 -6.38 7.53 15.80
CA LEU A 395 -6.21 6.19 16.33
C LEU A 395 -5.15 6.14 17.44
N LYS A 396 -4.02 6.83 17.24
CA LYS A 396 -2.98 6.94 18.26
C LYS A 396 -3.53 7.53 19.56
N LYS A 397 -4.28 8.64 19.44
CA LYS A 397 -4.93 9.29 20.59
C LYS A 397 -5.99 8.42 21.26
N ALA A 398 -6.66 7.58 20.47
CA ALA A 398 -7.67 6.62 20.94
C ALA A 398 -7.08 5.33 21.56
N GLY A 399 -5.75 5.25 21.73
CA GLY A 399 -5.06 4.14 22.40
C GLY A 399 -4.83 2.93 21.49
N PHE A 400 -4.92 3.10 20.18
CA PHE A 400 -4.51 2.06 19.23
C PHE A 400 -3.02 2.17 18.94
N ASN A 401 -2.36 1.03 18.77
CA ASN A 401 -0.95 0.93 18.39
C ASN A 401 -0.73 0.25 17.05
N MET A 402 -1.80 -0.18 16.38
CA MET A 402 -1.75 -0.89 15.11
C MET A 402 -2.96 -0.53 14.23
N VAL A 403 -2.76 -0.62 12.91
CA VAL A 403 -3.82 -0.60 11.90
C VAL A 403 -3.66 -1.84 11.01
N ARG A 404 -4.75 -2.58 10.77
CA ARG A 404 -4.82 -3.53 9.67
C ARG A 404 -5.30 -2.80 8.43
N LYS A 405 -4.37 -2.59 7.48
CA LYS A 405 -4.69 -1.97 6.20
C LYS A 405 -5.37 -2.98 5.31
N HIS A 406 -6.69 -2.86 5.22
CA HIS A 406 -7.56 -3.90 4.71
C HIS A 406 -7.66 -3.87 3.20
N ILE A 407 -7.13 -4.91 2.59
CA ILE A 407 -7.16 -5.22 1.15
C ILE A 407 -6.98 -4.01 0.21
N LYS A 408 -6.16 -3.06 0.65
CA LYS A 408 -5.73 -1.86 -0.09
C LYS A 408 -4.26 -1.58 0.19
N VAL A 409 -3.52 -1.10 -0.82
CA VAL A 409 -2.18 -0.55 -0.64
C VAL A 409 -2.26 0.97 -0.71
N GLU A 410 -1.77 1.66 0.31
CA GLU A 410 -1.77 3.12 0.38
C GLU A 410 -0.57 3.74 -0.36
N PRO A 411 -0.61 5.06 -0.64
CA PRO A 411 0.59 5.78 -1.04
C PRO A 411 1.71 5.61 -0.02
N ALA A 412 2.96 5.53 -0.46
CA ALA A 412 4.13 5.33 0.40
C ALA A 412 4.24 6.32 1.58
N ARG A 413 3.62 7.51 1.43
CA ARG A 413 3.53 8.53 2.49
C ARG A 413 2.72 8.07 3.70
N TYR A 414 1.73 7.18 3.53
CA TYR A 414 0.98 6.58 4.64
C TYR A 414 1.89 5.79 5.59
N TYR A 415 2.71 4.91 5.02
CA TYR A 415 3.65 4.10 5.79
C TYR A 415 4.76 4.94 6.40
N TYR A 416 5.22 5.97 5.69
CA TYR A 416 6.15 6.97 6.23
C TYR A 416 5.58 7.67 7.48
N ASP A 417 4.33 8.11 7.43
CA ASP A 417 3.67 8.71 8.59
C ASP A 417 3.46 7.68 9.73
N ALA A 418 3.11 6.44 9.41
CA ALA A 418 2.99 5.35 10.38
C ALA A 418 4.32 5.07 11.09
N ASP A 419 5.44 5.04 10.33
CA ASP A 419 6.79 4.87 10.87
C ASP A 419 7.16 5.96 11.88
N HIS A 420 6.83 7.23 11.58
CA HIS A 420 7.15 8.39 12.41
C HIS A 420 6.20 8.56 13.61
N LEU A 421 4.97 8.07 13.48
CA LEU A 421 3.97 8.11 14.56
C LEU A 421 4.03 6.89 15.48
N GLY A 422 4.79 5.87 15.14
CA GLY A 422 4.81 4.62 15.89
C GLY A 422 3.49 3.85 15.77
N MET A 423 2.92 3.79 14.57
CA MET A 423 1.74 2.99 14.30
C MET A 423 2.13 1.73 13.55
N MET A 424 2.01 0.56 14.17
CA MET A 424 2.25 -0.72 13.49
C MET A 424 1.21 -0.95 12.40
N ILE A 425 1.60 -1.63 11.33
CA ILE A 425 0.74 -1.96 10.20
C ILE A 425 0.71 -3.47 9.97
N TRP A 426 -0.48 -4.04 9.88
CA TRP A 426 -0.74 -5.29 9.19
C TRP A 426 -1.20 -4.96 7.79
N GLN A 427 -0.49 -5.43 6.78
CA GLN A 427 -0.76 -5.09 5.38
C GLN A 427 -1.37 -6.28 4.66
N ASP A 428 -2.62 -6.11 4.23
CA ASP A 428 -3.31 -7.09 3.41
C ASP A 428 -2.89 -6.99 1.94
N MET A 429 -2.82 -8.12 1.26
CA MET A 429 -2.86 -8.17 -0.20
C MET A 429 -4.29 -7.83 -0.66
N PRO A 430 -4.48 -6.92 -1.62
CA PRO A 430 -5.80 -6.71 -2.21
C PRO A 430 -6.35 -8.01 -2.79
N SER A 431 -7.58 -8.37 -2.40
CA SER A 431 -8.24 -9.57 -2.89
C SER A 431 -8.55 -9.46 -4.38
N GLY A 432 -8.45 -10.56 -5.10
CA GLY A 432 -8.87 -10.71 -6.49
C GLY A 432 -10.08 -11.62 -6.63
N GLY A 433 -10.46 -11.90 -7.87
CA GLY A 433 -11.63 -12.73 -8.19
C GLY A 433 -12.95 -11.96 -8.19
N GLY A 434 -13.98 -12.52 -8.83
CA GLY A 434 -15.32 -11.97 -8.84
C GLY A 434 -16.06 -12.21 -7.51
N GLU A 435 -17.23 -11.61 -7.33
CA GLU A 435 -18.12 -11.84 -6.19
C GLU A 435 -18.53 -13.32 -6.08
N ASP A 436 -18.61 -14.01 -7.20
CA ASP A 436 -18.86 -15.44 -7.33
C ASP A 436 -17.65 -16.33 -6.99
N GLN A 437 -16.47 -15.75 -6.77
CA GLN A 437 -15.24 -16.45 -6.41
C GLN A 437 -15.02 -16.61 -4.90
N PHE A 438 -16.06 -16.41 -4.11
CA PHE A 438 -16.06 -16.74 -2.71
C PHE A 438 -16.03 -18.25 -2.50
N VAL A 439 -15.04 -18.75 -1.78
CA VAL A 439 -14.77 -20.20 -1.64
C VAL A 439 -15.36 -20.82 -0.38
N ALA A 440 -16.20 -20.13 0.37
CA ALA A 440 -16.90 -20.68 1.51
C ALA A 440 -17.76 -21.90 1.07
N GLY A 441 -17.52 -23.03 1.69
CA GLY A 441 -18.23 -24.28 1.36
C GLY A 441 -17.59 -25.13 0.27
N THR A 442 -16.48 -24.73 -0.35
CA THR A 442 -15.65 -25.68 -1.11
C THR A 442 -14.92 -26.61 -0.14
N SER A 443 -14.75 -27.87 -0.52
CA SER A 443 -14.08 -28.88 0.32
C SER A 443 -12.63 -28.53 0.68
N GLN A 444 -12.03 -27.55 0.01
CA GLN A 444 -10.63 -27.15 0.17
C GLN A 444 -10.46 -25.67 0.63
N GLY A 445 -11.54 -24.88 0.67
CA GLY A 445 -11.47 -23.45 1.05
C GLY A 445 -10.60 -22.61 0.12
N GLN A 446 -10.46 -23.00 -1.17
CA GLN A 446 -9.61 -22.32 -2.15
C GLN A 446 -10.26 -22.26 -3.52
N ALA A 447 -10.14 -21.12 -4.20
CA ALA A 447 -10.60 -20.93 -5.57
C ALA A 447 -9.67 -21.62 -6.58
N ILE A 448 -10.23 -21.90 -7.74
CA ILE A 448 -9.48 -22.42 -8.90
C ILE A 448 -9.51 -21.32 -9.97
N PHE A 449 -8.37 -20.69 -10.21
CA PHE A 449 -8.21 -19.67 -11.23
C PHE A 449 -7.40 -20.18 -12.42
N PRO A 450 -7.56 -19.55 -13.61
CA PRO A 450 -6.62 -19.72 -14.72
C PRO A 450 -5.18 -19.40 -14.26
N SER A 451 -4.22 -20.09 -14.80
CA SER A 451 -2.79 -19.89 -14.46
C SER A 451 -2.31 -18.44 -14.68
N THR A 452 -2.86 -17.75 -15.67
CA THR A 452 -2.56 -16.33 -15.93
C THR A 452 -3.04 -15.44 -14.80
N THR A 453 -4.24 -15.66 -14.26
CA THR A 453 -4.78 -14.92 -13.10
C THR A 453 -3.92 -15.12 -11.86
N MET A 454 -3.53 -16.39 -11.59
CA MET A 454 -2.64 -16.71 -10.46
C MET A 454 -1.27 -16.06 -10.63
N ALA A 455 -0.70 -16.07 -11.84
CA ALA A 455 0.59 -15.45 -12.12
C ALA A 455 0.54 -13.92 -11.94
N ASP A 456 -0.51 -13.25 -12.44
CA ASP A 456 -0.71 -11.82 -12.24
C ASP A 456 -0.79 -11.47 -10.74
N HIS A 457 -1.58 -12.22 -9.97
CA HIS A 457 -1.71 -12.01 -8.52
C HIS A 457 -0.38 -12.20 -7.77
N ILE A 458 0.36 -13.28 -8.05
CA ILE A 458 1.68 -13.54 -7.45
C ILE A 458 2.66 -12.40 -7.80
N HIS A 459 2.59 -11.90 -9.02
CA HIS A 459 3.42 -10.81 -9.49
C HIS A 459 3.13 -9.51 -8.74
N GLU A 460 1.84 -9.15 -8.60
CA GLU A 460 1.42 -7.96 -7.85
C GLU A 460 1.77 -8.09 -6.35
N LEU A 461 1.54 -9.27 -5.72
CA LEU A 461 1.95 -9.55 -4.35
C LEU A 461 3.46 -9.36 -4.15
N SER A 462 4.26 -9.88 -5.09
CA SER A 462 5.72 -9.77 -5.02
C SER A 462 6.20 -8.31 -5.14
N ARG A 463 5.55 -7.52 -6.00
CA ARG A 463 5.85 -6.09 -6.16
C ARG A 463 5.42 -5.29 -4.94
N MET A 464 4.24 -5.57 -4.37
CA MET A 464 3.77 -4.95 -3.13
C MET A 464 4.79 -5.14 -2.00
N ILE A 465 5.21 -6.37 -1.75
CA ILE A 465 6.21 -6.66 -0.71
C ILE A 465 7.54 -5.99 -1.05
N GLY A 466 7.99 -6.07 -2.30
CA GLY A 466 9.22 -5.44 -2.77
C GLY A 466 9.24 -3.93 -2.52
N ALA A 467 8.12 -3.24 -2.75
CA ALA A 467 7.98 -1.80 -2.55
C ALA A 467 7.84 -1.41 -1.07
N LEU A 468 7.18 -2.23 -0.26
CA LEU A 468 6.77 -1.84 1.09
C LEU A 468 7.66 -2.40 2.21
N ARG A 469 8.46 -3.44 1.99
CA ARG A 469 9.27 -4.08 3.04
C ARG A 469 10.34 -3.18 3.67
N GLY A 470 10.61 -2.01 3.08
CA GLY A 470 11.47 -0.98 3.65
C GLY A 470 10.86 -0.20 4.81
N PHE A 471 9.52 -0.25 4.99
CA PHE A 471 8.82 0.51 6.03
C PHE A 471 8.82 -0.24 7.37
N PRO A 472 9.43 0.31 8.43
CA PRO A 472 9.51 -0.32 9.75
C PRO A 472 8.15 -0.61 10.40
N SER A 473 7.15 0.22 10.18
CA SER A 473 5.81 0.08 10.74
C SER A 473 5.10 -1.20 10.31
N ILE A 474 5.38 -1.72 9.10
CA ILE A 474 4.79 -2.99 8.65
C ILE A 474 5.41 -4.13 9.45
N VAL A 475 4.58 -4.86 10.20
CA VAL A 475 5.01 -5.95 11.08
C VAL A 475 4.43 -7.30 10.66
N MET A 476 3.39 -7.32 9.84
CA MET A 476 2.72 -8.54 9.35
C MET A 476 2.21 -8.34 7.93
N TRP A 477 2.35 -9.36 7.11
CA TRP A 477 1.71 -9.50 5.81
C TRP A 477 0.50 -10.42 5.94
N VAL A 478 -0.67 -9.95 5.49
CA VAL A 478 -1.91 -10.74 5.43
C VAL A 478 -2.16 -11.11 3.97
N VAL A 479 -2.10 -12.40 3.68
CA VAL A 479 -2.07 -12.90 2.28
C VAL A 479 -3.46 -13.03 1.69
N ASN A 480 -4.42 -13.57 2.46
CA ASN A 480 -5.80 -13.74 2.04
C ASN A 480 -6.75 -13.30 3.15
N ASN A 481 -7.93 -12.79 2.75
CA ASN A 481 -9.02 -12.43 3.65
C ASN A 481 -10.27 -13.25 3.38
N GLU A 482 -10.78 -13.96 4.40
CA GLU A 482 -12.12 -14.58 4.46
C GLU A 482 -12.51 -15.47 3.25
N GLY A 483 -11.53 -16.02 2.53
CA GLY A 483 -11.79 -16.85 1.37
C GLY A 483 -12.09 -16.10 0.06
N TRP A 484 -12.12 -14.76 0.08
CA TRP A 484 -12.33 -13.95 -1.12
C TRP A 484 -11.16 -14.05 -2.10
N GLY A 485 -11.37 -14.73 -3.23
CA GLY A 485 -10.32 -14.95 -4.23
C GLY A 485 -9.11 -15.74 -3.72
N GLN A 486 -9.27 -16.45 -2.60
CA GLN A 486 -8.22 -17.23 -1.96
C GLN A 486 -7.83 -18.45 -2.79
N PHE A 487 -6.56 -18.61 -3.10
CA PHE A 487 -6.01 -19.78 -3.80
C PHE A 487 -4.60 -20.08 -3.30
N ASP A 488 -4.19 -21.32 -3.35
CA ASP A 488 -2.83 -21.85 -3.03
C ASP A 488 -2.14 -21.14 -1.86
N SER A 489 -2.89 -20.90 -0.78
CA SER A 489 -2.49 -20.09 0.38
C SER A 489 -1.13 -20.49 0.95
N ALA A 490 -0.83 -21.79 0.97
CA ALA A 490 0.45 -22.28 1.50
C ALA A 490 1.65 -21.84 0.64
N THR A 491 1.52 -21.84 -0.68
CA THR A 491 2.58 -21.38 -1.59
C THR A 491 2.72 -19.86 -1.54
N LEU A 492 1.59 -19.12 -1.51
CA LEU A 492 1.61 -17.68 -1.37
C LEU A 492 2.30 -17.25 -0.07
N ALA A 493 1.93 -17.85 1.07
CA ALA A 493 2.55 -17.53 2.36
C ALA A 493 4.05 -17.86 2.40
N ARG A 494 4.48 -18.99 1.83
CA ARG A 494 5.92 -19.30 1.70
C ARG A 494 6.65 -18.31 0.80
N THR A 495 6.02 -17.88 -0.30
CA THR A 495 6.58 -16.84 -1.19
C THR A 495 6.77 -15.53 -0.43
N VAL A 496 5.77 -15.09 0.33
CA VAL A 496 5.86 -13.89 1.18
C VAL A 496 7.00 -14.02 2.19
N LYS A 497 7.09 -15.16 2.90
CA LYS A 497 8.15 -15.40 3.88
C LYS A 497 9.54 -15.44 3.24
N GLY A 498 9.65 -15.93 2.00
CA GLY A 498 10.89 -15.92 1.22
C GLY A 498 11.31 -14.52 0.76
N LEU A 499 10.34 -13.68 0.41
CA LEU A 499 10.58 -12.29 0.00
C LEU A 499 10.91 -11.38 1.20
N ASP A 500 10.30 -11.64 2.35
CA ASP A 500 10.50 -10.87 3.58
C ASP A 500 10.44 -11.76 4.84
N PRO A 501 11.56 -12.39 5.23
CA PRO A 501 11.61 -13.23 6.42
C PRO A 501 11.57 -12.42 7.74
N SER A 502 11.67 -11.09 7.68
CA SER A 502 11.75 -10.21 8.86
C SER A 502 10.39 -9.80 9.41
N ARG A 503 9.28 -10.25 8.79
CA ARG A 503 7.90 -9.99 9.23
C ARG A 503 7.16 -11.30 9.48
N LEU A 504 6.06 -11.16 10.22
CA LEU A 504 5.11 -12.24 10.39
C LEU A 504 4.21 -12.36 9.15
N VAL A 505 3.63 -13.54 8.98
CA VAL A 505 2.71 -13.84 7.88
C VAL A 505 1.42 -14.42 8.45
N ASP A 506 0.30 -13.81 8.09
CA ASP A 506 -1.02 -14.39 8.18
C ASP A 506 -1.43 -14.94 6.80
N ALA A 507 -1.47 -16.23 6.68
CA ALA A 507 -1.76 -16.89 5.39
C ALA A 507 -3.24 -16.78 5.01
N ASN A 508 -4.12 -16.81 6.01
CA ASN A 508 -5.57 -16.86 5.85
C ASN A 508 -6.23 -16.15 7.02
N SER A 509 -6.55 -14.88 6.86
CA SER A 509 -7.27 -14.12 7.87
C SER A 509 -8.75 -14.51 7.87
N GLY A 510 -9.27 -14.93 9.04
CA GLY A 510 -10.68 -15.22 9.24
C GLY A 510 -11.06 -16.69 9.08
N TRP A 511 -12.02 -17.00 8.20
CA TRP A 511 -12.83 -18.23 8.26
C TRP A 511 -12.16 -19.49 7.72
N MET A 512 -11.12 -19.37 6.92
CA MET A 512 -10.56 -20.47 6.12
C MET A 512 -9.09 -20.76 6.46
N ASP A 513 -8.85 -21.41 7.60
CA ASP A 513 -7.50 -21.80 8.01
C ASP A 513 -7.02 -23.05 7.22
N VAL A 514 -6.66 -22.85 5.97
CA VAL A 514 -6.28 -23.95 5.04
C VAL A 514 -4.76 -24.11 4.88
N ALA A 515 -3.95 -23.28 5.50
CA ALA A 515 -2.50 -23.30 5.41
C ALA A 515 -1.80 -23.20 6.79
N PRO A 516 -2.20 -23.99 7.79
CA PRO A 516 -1.78 -23.80 9.18
C PRO A 516 -0.27 -23.90 9.40
N GLY A 517 0.45 -24.70 8.59
CA GLY A 517 1.91 -24.84 8.70
C GLY A 517 2.73 -23.69 8.08
N THR A 518 2.08 -22.67 7.53
CA THR A 518 2.75 -21.53 6.88
C THR A 518 2.31 -20.18 7.46
N SER A 519 1.32 -20.15 8.37
CA SER A 519 0.85 -18.96 9.06
C SER A 519 1.50 -18.84 10.43
N ASP A 520 1.98 -17.65 10.78
CA ASP A 520 2.51 -17.34 12.13
C ASP A 520 1.39 -17.12 13.15
N VAL A 521 0.15 -16.85 12.69
CA VAL A 521 -1.00 -16.59 13.54
C VAL A 521 -2.16 -17.54 13.24
N PHE A 522 -3.01 -17.76 14.25
CA PHE A 522 -4.33 -18.35 14.13
C PHE A 522 -5.34 -17.21 14.23
N ASP A 523 -5.86 -16.80 13.08
CA ASP A 523 -6.72 -15.62 12.98
C ASP A 523 -8.20 -16.01 13.01
N ILE A 524 -8.97 -15.23 13.75
CA ILE A 524 -10.39 -15.42 13.98
C ILE A 524 -11.12 -14.13 13.62
N HIS A 525 -12.17 -14.23 12.80
CA HIS A 525 -13.15 -13.15 12.62
C HIS A 525 -14.41 -13.49 13.37
N SER A 526 -14.81 -12.62 14.30
CA SER A 526 -16.01 -12.82 15.10
C SER A 526 -16.62 -11.51 15.54
N TYR A 527 -17.85 -11.28 15.10
CA TYR A 527 -18.64 -10.11 15.46
C TYR A 527 -19.59 -10.36 16.62
N GLU A 528 -19.55 -11.58 17.17
CA GLU A 528 -20.30 -11.96 18.37
C GLU A 528 -19.84 -11.16 19.59
N ASP A 529 -20.70 -11.06 20.61
CA ASP A 529 -20.32 -10.42 21.87
C ASP A 529 -19.30 -11.23 22.66
N LYS A 530 -19.26 -12.54 22.40
CA LYS A 530 -18.30 -13.49 22.99
C LYS A 530 -17.70 -14.34 21.87
N PRO A 531 -16.60 -13.90 21.25
CA PRO A 531 -15.93 -14.67 20.21
C PRO A 531 -15.45 -16.02 20.77
N ASN A 532 -15.58 -17.06 19.94
CA ASN A 532 -15.08 -18.38 20.29
C ASN A 532 -13.55 -18.45 20.08
N VAL A 533 -12.80 -17.96 21.05
CA VAL A 533 -11.35 -18.02 21.05
C VAL A 533 -10.92 -19.34 21.68
N PRO A 534 -10.08 -20.16 21.02
CA PRO A 534 -9.60 -21.41 21.62
C PRO A 534 -8.76 -21.12 22.87
N ALA A 535 -8.84 -22.02 23.85
CA ALA A 535 -8.08 -21.87 25.09
C ALA A 535 -6.56 -21.90 24.86
N ARG A 536 -6.11 -22.49 23.75
CA ARG A 536 -4.70 -22.62 23.38
C ARG A 536 -4.53 -22.99 21.90
N HIS A 537 -3.45 -22.46 21.29
CA HIS A 537 -2.89 -22.96 20.04
C HIS A 537 -1.39 -23.22 20.23
N ALA A 538 -0.90 -24.41 19.84
CA ALA A 538 0.46 -24.86 20.21
C ALA A 538 1.57 -24.03 19.55
N ASP A 539 1.39 -23.67 18.27
CA ASP A 539 2.47 -23.21 17.40
C ASP A 539 2.28 -21.77 16.87
N ARG A 540 1.09 -21.21 17.03
CA ARG A 540 0.73 -19.91 16.47
C ARG A 540 0.17 -18.96 17.54
N ALA A 541 0.40 -17.66 17.37
CA ALA A 541 -0.28 -16.67 18.20
C ALA A 541 -1.76 -16.59 17.82
N ILE A 542 -2.65 -16.52 18.81
CA ILE A 542 -4.09 -16.35 18.59
C ILE A 542 -4.38 -14.86 18.42
N VAL A 543 -5.11 -14.51 17.36
CA VAL A 543 -5.51 -13.13 17.08
C VAL A 543 -6.98 -13.06 16.66
N LEU A 544 -7.64 -11.94 16.96
CA LEU A 544 -8.91 -11.53 16.38
C LEU A 544 -8.62 -10.54 15.27
N GLY A 545 -8.52 -11.02 14.03
CA GLY A 545 -8.24 -10.20 12.86
C GLY A 545 -9.39 -9.28 12.49
N GLU A 546 -10.61 -9.62 12.94
CA GLU A 546 -11.76 -8.72 12.88
C GLU A 546 -12.73 -9.00 14.04
N TYR A 547 -13.18 -7.91 14.70
CA TYR A 547 -14.23 -7.95 15.69
C TYR A 547 -14.95 -6.61 15.80
N GLY A 548 -16.03 -6.53 16.54
CA GLY A 548 -16.70 -5.27 16.83
C GLY A 548 -17.91 -5.03 15.92
N GLY A 549 -17.73 -4.25 14.87
CA GLY A 549 -18.75 -4.01 13.86
C GLY A 549 -20.02 -3.30 14.38
N VAL A 550 -19.88 -2.42 15.39
CA VAL A 550 -21.00 -1.65 15.95
C VAL A 550 -21.26 -0.42 15.12
N GLY A 551 -22.38 -0.37 14.41
CA GLY A 551 -22.83 0.77 13.64
C GLY A 551 -23.56 1.80 14.49
N LEU A 552 -23.38 3.07 14.15
CA LEU A 552 -24.14 4.21 14.65
C LEU A 552 -24.39 5.18 13.51
N PRO A 553 -25.63 5.30 13.01
CA PRO A 553 -25.95 6.26 11.98
C PRO A 553 -25.91 7.68 12.54
N VAL A 554 -25.03 8.54 11.99
CA VAL A 554 -24.91 9.93 12.38
C VAL A 554 -25.60 10.82 11.34
N ARG A 555 -26.71 11.45 11.72
CA ARG A 555 -27.48 12.29 10.81
C ARG A 555 -26.63 13.42 10.20
N GLY A 556 -26.71 13.58 8.90
CA GLY A 556 -25.92 14.59 8.15
C GLY A 556 -24.53 14.12 7.74
N HIS A 557 -24.11 12.91 8.16
CA HIS A 557 -22.80 12.31 7.85
C HIS A 557 -22.90 10.95 7.17
N LEU A 558 -24.09 10.61 6.64
CA LEU A 558 -24.31 9.37 5.87
C LEU A 558 -23.97 9.58 4.40
N TRP A 559 -23.34 8.59 3.78
CA TRP A 559 -22.98 8.62 2.36
C TRP A 559 -24.17 8.92 1.45
N LYS A 560 -25.26 8.18 1.63
CA LYS A 560 -26.47 8.31 0.82
C LYS A 560 -27.70 8.30 1.71
N PRO A 561 -28.36 9.44 1.91
CA PRO A 561 -29.56 9.50 2.73
C PRO A 561 -30.68 8.62 2.18
N GLY A 562 -31.34 7.86 3.05
CA GLY A 562 -32.51 7.04 2.70
C GLY A 562 -32.18 5.67 2.08
N THR A 563 -30.94 5.24 2.05
CA THR A 563 -30.54 3.88 1.65
C THR A 563 -30.53 2.91 2.83
N SER A 564 -30.43 1.60 2.51
CA SER A 564 -30.20 0.55 3.50
C SER A 564 -28.78 0.68 4.05
N LEU A 565 -28.66 1.05 5.30
CA LEU A 565 -27.38 1.11 6.01
C LEU A 565 -26.96 -0.29 6.42
N TRP A 566 -25.66 -0.57 6.37
CA TRP A 566 -25.11 -1.86 6.71
C TRP A 566 -24.21 -1.79 7.96
N SER A 567 -24.35 -2.77 8.83
CA SER A 567 -23.51 -3.00 10.01
C SER A 567 -23.83 -4.36 10.64
N TYR A 568 -22.90 -4.97 11.37
CA TYR A 568 -23.15 -6.21 12.12
C TYR A 568 -24.12 -6.01 13.28
N GLN A 569 -24.04 -4.87 13.97
CA GLN A 569 -24.95 -4.46 15.05
C GLN A 569 -25.20 -2.97 14.92
N VAL A 570 -26.40 -2.51 15.26
CA VAL A 570 -26.74 -1.08 15.23
C VAL A 570 -27.00 -0.60 16.67
N ALA A 571 -26.34 0.48 17.05
CA ALA A 571 -26.55 1.15 18.33
C ALA A 571 -27.73 2.12 18.26
N GLY A 572 -28.48 2.22 19.35
CA GLY A 572 -29.65 3.13 19.46
C GLY A 572 -29.27 4.60 19.72
N GLY A 573 -27.98 4.91 19.88
CA GLY A 573 -27.43 6.24 20.16
C GLY A 573 -26.04 6.17 20.77
N ASP A 574 -25.42 7.32 21.03
CA ASP A 574 -24.02 7.42 21.51
C ASP A 574 -23.74 6.64 22.78
N GLY A 575 -24.66 6.70 23.76
CA GLY A 575 -24.50 5.97 25.02
C GLY A 575 -24.57 4.44 24.85
N ASP A 576 -25.44 3.94 23.95
CA ASP A 576 -25.52 2.52 23.61
C ASP A 576 -24.29 2.08 22.82
N TYR A 577 -23.80 2.92 21.87
CA TYR A 577 -22.59 2.68 21.11
C TYR A 577 -21.39 2.44 22.04
N LEU A 578 -21.12 3.36 22.94
CA LEU A 578 -20.00 3.26 23.89
C LEU A 578 -20.15 2.08 24.85
N THR A 579 -21.39 1.75 25.27
CA THR A 579 -21.69 0.60 26.10
C THR A 579 -21.37 -0.72 25.39
N ARG A 580 -21.75 -0.86 24.13
CA ARG A 580 -21.44 -2.03 23.28
C ARG A 580 -19.93 -2.15 23.04
N TYR A 581 -19.27 -1.04 22.69
CA TYR A 581 -17.82 -1.02 22.50
C TYR A 581 -17.08 -1.48 23.78
N ARG A 582 -17.47 -0.94 24.95
CA ARG A 582 -16.89 -1.32 26.26
C ARG A 582 -17.08 -2.81 26.56
N ARG A 583 -18.26 -3.37 26.26
CA ARG A 583 -18.53 -4.80 26.47
C ARG A 583 -17.65 -5.67 25.59
N LYS A 584 -17.49 -5.35 24.31
CA LYS A 584 -16.62 -6.08 23.38
C LYS A 584 -15.15 -5.97 23.78
N MET A 585 -14.67 -4.80 24.19
CA MET A 585 -13.30 -4.62 24.66
C MET A 585 -13.03 -5.36 25.97
N ALA A 586 -14.00 -5.39 26.88
CA ALA A 586 -13.86 -6.17 28.13
C ALA A 586 -13.67 -7.67 27.85
N GLU A 587 -14.33 -8.20 26.80
CA GLU A 587 -14.15 -9.57 26.38
C GLU A 587 -12.76 -9.79 25.74
N VAL A 588 -12.28 -8.87 24.91
CA VAL A 588 -10.89 -8.90 24.36
C VAL A 588 -9.87 -8.93 25.49
N ILE A 589 -10.03 -8.07 26.52
CA ILE A 589 -9.15 -8.04 27.70
C ILE A 589 -9.18 -9.38 28.43
N ARG A 590 -10.37 -9.97 28.62
CA ARG A 590 -10.52 -11.29 29.26
C ARG A 590 -9.79 -12.37 28.46
N GLN A 591 -9.99 -12.43 27.12
CA GLN A 591 -9.34 -13.40 26.24
C GLN A 591 -7.81 -13.25 26.22
N ALA A 592 -7.31 -12.03 26.26
CA ALA A 592 -5.87 -11.76 26.34
C ALA A 592 -5.26 -12.34 27.63
N ARG A 593 -5.97 -12.22 28.78
CA ARG A 593 -5.50 -12.69 30.08
C ARG A 593 -5.65 -14.20 30.28
N GLU A 594 -6.76 -14.77 29.81
CA GLU A 594 -7.09 -16.17 30.06
C GLU A 594 -6.54 -17.11 28.98
N HIS A 595 -6.55 -16.70 27.71
CA HIS A 595 -6.18 -17.52 26.56
C HIS A 595 -4.94 -17.05 25.82
N GLY A 596 -4.34 -15.91 26.20
CA GLY A 596 -3.15 -15.38 25.55
C GLY A 596 -3.43 -14.82 24.16
N LEU A 597 -4.66 -14.27 23.96
CA LEU A 597 -4.96 -13.50 22.73
C LEU A 597 -3.94 -12.37 22.58
N SER A 598 -3.33 -12.25 21.38
CA SER A 598 -2.19 -11.36 21.16
C SER A 598 -2.53 -10.10 20.36
N ALA A 599 -3.67 -10.11 19.66
CA ALA A 599 -4.13 -8.96 18.89
C ALA A 599 -5.65 -8.95 18.78
N ALA A 600 -6.22 -7.75 18.58
CA ALA A 600 -7.62 -7.57 18.23
C ALA A 600 -7.76 -6.35 17.31
N VAL A 601 -8.47 -6.53 16.20
CA VAL A 601 -8.68 -5.52 15.15
C VAL A 601 -10.16 -5.14 15.12
N TYR A 602 -10.46 -3.93 15.60
CA TYR A 602 -11.84 -3.42 15.62
C TYR A 602 -12.30 -2.98 14.24
N THR A 603 -13.44 -3.43 13.78
CA THR A 603 -14.10 -3.03 12.53
C THR A 603 -15.08 -1.89 12.80
N GLN A 604 -14.75 -0.62 12.39
CA GLN A 604 -13.56 -0.21 11.65
C GLN A 604 -13.14 1.25 11.96
N THR A 605 -12.12 1.78 11.29
CA THR A 605 -11.59 3.15 11.52
C THR A 605 -12.63 4.22 11.21
N SER A 606 -13.25 4.17 10.03
CA SER A 606 -14.29 5.11 9.61
C SER A 606 -15.43 4.40 8.90
N ASP A 607 -16.60 5.01 8.89
CA ASP A 607 -17.66 4.59 7.97
C ASP A 607 -17.14 4.64 6.54
N VAL A 608 -17.68 3.76 5.69
CA VAL A 608 -17.40 3.74 4.25
C VAL A 608 -18.71 3.50 3.51
N GLU A 609 -19.16 4.47 2.74
CA GLU A 609 -20.39 4.41 1.97
C GLU A 609 -21.60 3.96 2.80
N ASP A 610 -22.22 2.81 2.51
CA ASP A 610 -23.37 2.28 3.27
C ASP A 610 -22.97 1.60 4.58
N GLU A 611 -21.69 1.29 4.77
CA GLU A 611 -21.15 0.61 5.97
C GLU A 611 -20.89 1.61 7.10
N ILE A 612 -21.68 1.53 8.18
CA ILE A 612 -21.71 2.54 9.24
C ILE A 612 -21.13 2.07 10.58
N ASN A 613 -20.15 1.22 10.58
CA ASN A 613 -19.51 0.64 11.79
C ASN A 613 -18.13 1.23 12.12
N GLY A 614 -17.78 2.37 11.52
CA GLY A 614 -16.56 3.12 11.81
C GLY A 614 -16.56 3.77 13.20
N LEU A 615 -15.38 4.04 13.72
CA LEU A 615 -15.16 4.94 14.88
C LEU A 615 -15.39 6.41 14.49
N LEU A 616 -15.11 6.74 13.22
CA LEU A 616 -15.31 8.05 12.60
C LEU A 616 -16.44 7.98 11.58
N THR A 617 -17.14 9.10 11.36
CA THR A 617 -18.04 9.25 10.21
C THR A 617 -17.24 9.23 8.88
N TYR A 618 -17.90 8.94 7.76
CA TYR A 618 -17.26 8.80 6.45
C TYR A 618 -16.47 10.05 6.03
N ASP A 619 -16.99 11.23 6.36
CA ASP A 619 -16.32 12.52 6.13
C ASP A 619 -15.30 12.93 7.21
N ARG A 620 -15.05 12.07 8.20
CA ARG A 620 -14.17 12.32 9.35
C ARG A 620 -14.53 13.58 10.16
N ALA A 621 -15.76 14.06 10.01
CA ALA A 621 -16.21 15.24 10.71
C ALA A 621 -16.53 14.97 12.18
N GLN A 622 -16.96 13.76 12.50
CA GLN A 622 -17.32 13.34 13.86
C GLN A 622 -16.70 12.02 14.25
N SER A 623 -16.36 11.92 15.53
CA SER A 623 -16.01 10.66 16.19
C SER A 623 -17.22 10.14 16.96
N LYS A 624 -17.56 8.86 16.82
CA LYS A 624 -18.71 8.23 17.51
C LYS A 624 -18.46 7.99 19.01
N ALA A 625 -17.20 8.07 19.42
CA ALA A 625 -16.77 8.13 20.82
C ALA A 625 -15.53 8.99 20.91
N THR A 626 -15.30 9.65 22.02
CA THR A 626 -14.09 10.47 22.20
C THR A 626 -12.84 9.60 22.20
N PRO A 627 -11.72 10.03 21.62
CA PRO A 627 -10.47 9.29 21.66
C PRO A 627 -10.06 8.88 23.08
N GLU A 628 -10.24 9.78 24.05
CA GLU A 628 -9.93 9.57 25.46
C GLU A 628 -10.74 8.42 26.05
N ALA A 629 -12.05 8.38 25.76
CA ALA A 629 -12.92 7.29 26.27
C ALA A 629 -12.53 5.92 25.66
N LEU A 630 -12.14 5.89 24.38
CA LEU A 630 -11.64 4.68 23.72
C LEU A 630 -10.31 4.23 24.35
N ALA A 631 -9.37 5.15 24.57
CA ALA A 631 -8.08 4.87 25.19
C ALA A 631 -8.23 4.34 26.64
N ASP A 632 -9.08 4.96 27.45
CA ASP A 632 -9.36 4.53 28.84
C ASP A 632 -9.93 3.09 28.89
N ILE A 633 -10.81 2.76 27.94
CA ILE A 633 -11.42 1.43 27.85
C ILE A 633 -10.37 0.38 27.45
N ALA A 634 -9.44 0.70 26.56
CA ALA A 634 -8.38 -0.20 26.07
C ALA A 634 -7.17 -0.28 27.04
N ALA A 635 -6.95 0.71 27.90
CA ALA A 635 -5.78 0.80 28.79
C ALA A 635 -5.42 -0.49 29.55
N PRO A 636 -6.39 -1.33 30.01
CA PRO A 636 -6.07 -2.59 30.69
C PRO A 636 -5.35 -3.64 29.84
N LEU A 637 -5.34 -3.52 28.50
CA LEU A 637 -4.58 -4.41 27.60
C LEU A 637 -3.06 -4.24 27.77
N PHE A 638 -2.61 -3.03 28.09
CA PHE A 638 -1.20 -2.67 28.18
C PHE A 638 -0.65 -2.67 29.62
N ARG A 639 -1.52 -2.86 30.60
CA ARG A 639 -1.07 -3.04 31.97
C ARG A 639 -0.56 -4.46 32.12
N THR A 640 0.76 -4.63 32.18
CA THR A 640 1.36 -5.88 32.65
C THR A 640 0.70 -6.23 33.97
N ALA A 641 0.21 -7.46 34.11
CA ALA A 641 -0.08 -7.99 35.46
C ALA A 641 1.23 -7.79 36.23
N SER A 642 1.25 -6.83 37.16
CA SER A 642 2.34 -6.75 38.13
C SER A 642 2.44 -8.14 38.70
N THR A 643 3.59 -8.76 38.59
CA THR A 643 3.94 -10.03 39.20
C THR A 643 3.37 -10.01 40.61
N ALA A 644 2.26 -10.74 40.80
CA ALA A 644 1.90 -11.17 42.13
C ALA A 644 3.04 -12.11 42.51
N GLU A 645 3.82 -11.70 43.51
CA GLU A 645 4.80 -12.49 44.22
C GLU A 645 4.22 -13.82 44.72
#